data_14bcf9fa48819cebaf40d2730421d33d
#
_entry.id   14bcf9fa48819cebaf40d2730421d33d
#
_cell.length_a   1.000
_cell.length_b   1.000
_cell.length_c   1.000
_cell.angle_alpha   90.00
_cell.angle_beta   90.00
_cell.angle_gamma   90.00
#
_symmetry.space_group_name_H-M   'P 1'
#
loop_
_entity.id
_entity.type
_entity.pdbx_description
1 polymer ?
#
loop_
_entity_poly.entity_id
_entity_poly.type
_entity_poly.pdbx_seq_one_letter_code
_entity_poly.pdbx_strand_id
1 'polypeptide(L)'
;MAVLVSLACLHMVPAHAQSTAPRNAHAALPEVVVSGSRQEQAADELPLSYDVINANTLSNQQSRNLREALENLPNTSVKRSPARFSVGGATASAGRDGNVGINIRGLGGNRVLLMTDGVRMPRSYAFRTTTFDREYLSLELLKRIEVVRGPASALYGSDGMAGLVNFITHEPADFLAVGKGETPKTLGGRIAAGWSGDDNGHTLAGTVAGQASDTLQWMLTATTRGAHAMDNMGTNHEPNLNRTRPNPQDDRDNAVLGKIVLRPHATQRHVFTLEHVQKKSDVDLLSSRNPLPLRGTPAQIAGAIVDEYSSRSMERNRLTWDARFGLGTDWADHLRTVVAYQDAQSRQVGTSVRNTLPLRVRDNSYGESTWQAGVQADKILRSGGWAHKITYGLDHVRSDISNLYTGLAPLPPEVFPLKRFPDTRETTSALYVQDESVHGNWSLTPGLRFDHFSLDVTSQAGFYPPAKQPGQSLSGSALSPKIGVLYRATEQWSVFGQYAAGFRAPDAGQVNGYYENAAEQVIIIPNPDLRPEKSRGVELGVRGRLDRLSLDAAVFGSHYSNLIMDTVLIRGTGTAADPRIFQTINTERARITGFELKGQYDWGRVAGGRLVTPFSYGKARGVNRATGKPINSVDPAQLALGVQYDTAAWGLRLDMRHHAAKTAKD
;
A
#
# COMPACT_ATOMS: atom_id res chain seq x y z
N MET A 1 -0.11 -11.71 -50.39
CA MET A 1 0.96 -10.71 -50.34
C MET A 1 1.79 -11.03 -49.09
N ALA A 2 2.94 -11.64 -49.31
CA ALA A 2 3.85 -12.07 -48.25
C ALA A 2 4.73 -10.87 -47.85
N VAL A 3 4.72 -10.53 -46.57
CA VAL A 3 5.65 -9.53 -46.00
C VAL A 3 6.81 -10.31 -45.38
N LEU A 4 7.98 -10.18 -45.97
CA LEU A 4 9.25 -10.66 -45.44
C LEU A 4 9.57 -9.88 -44.14
N VAL A 5 9.69 -10.60 -43.03
CA VAL A 5 10.34 -10.08 -41.83
C VAL A 5 11.81 -10.41 -41.89
N SER A 6 12.63 -9.38 -42.13
CA SER A 6 14.09 -9.47 -42.06
C SER A 6 14.54 -9.65 -40.62
N LEU A 7 15.07 -10.83 -40.28
CA LEU A 7 15.77 -11.09 -39.03
C LEU A 7 17.12 -10.37 -39.09
N ALA A 8 17.26 -9.25 -38.39
CA ALA A 8 18.56 -8.64 -38.14
C ALA A 8 19.22 -9.46 -37.00
N CYS A 9 20.23 -10.25 -37.34
CA CYS A 9 21.12 -10.88 -36.37
C CYS A 9 21.90 -9.77 -35.63
N LEU A 10 21.43 -9.36 -34.47
CA LEU A 10 22.25 -8.64 -33.51
C LEU A 10 23.30 -9.62 -32.98
N HIS A 11 24.57 -9.35 -33.29
CA HIS A 11 25.69 -10.02 -32.64
C HIS A 11 25.63 -9.63 -31.15
N MET A 12 25.18 -10.54 -30.29
CA MET A 12 25.33 -10.41 -28.86
C MET A 12 26.84 -10.45 -28.54
N VAL A 13 27.39 -9.29 -28.24
CA VAL A 13 28.65 -9.19 -27.50
C VAL A 13 28.38 -9.85 -26.15
N PRO A 14 29.16 -10.86 -25.69
CA PRO A 14 28.92 -11.46 -24.39
C PRO A 14 29.06 -10.36 -23.34
N ALA A 15 27.95 -10.00 -22.70
CA ALA A 15 27.97 -9.20 -21.50
C ALA A 15 28.78 -10.00 -20.49
N HIS A 16 29.97 -9.53 -20.15
CA HIS A 16 30.74 -10.09 -19.05
C HIS A 16 29.89 -9.93 -17.81
N ALA A 17 29.30 -11.02 -17.33
CA ALA A 17 28.70 -11.08 -16.03
C ALA A 17 29.77 -10.60 -15.04
N GLN A 18 29.51 -9.47 -14.38
CA GLN A 18 30.42 -8.96 -13.37
C GLN A 18 30.55 -10.06 -12.32
N SER A 19 31.72 -10.66 -12.26
CA SER A 19 32.15 -11.54 -11.18
C SER A 19 31.99 -10.73 -9.89
N THR A 20 30.92 -10.99 -9.14
CA THR A 20 30.88 -10.63 -7.74
C THR A 20 31.96 -11.49 -7.08
N ALA A 21 33.12 -10.88 -6.79
CA ALA A 21 34.13 -11.50 -5.99
C ALA A 21 33.46 -12.16 -4.78
N PRO A 22 33.86 -13.39 -4.38
CA PRO A 22 33.24 -14.07 -3.25
C PRO A 22 33.42 -13.18 -2.03
N ARG A 23 32.33 -12.52 -1.59
CA ARG A 23 32.31 -11.86 -0.30
C ARG A 23 32.57 -12.95 0.72
N ASN A 24 33.73 -12.87 1.38
CA ASN A 24 34.00 -13.65 2.58
C ASN A 24 32.79 -13.56 3.48
N ALA A 25 32.39 -14.68 4.08
CA ALA A 25 31.25 -14.82 4.97
C ALA A 25 31.50 -14.10 6.32
N HIS A 26 31.74 -12.80 6.26
CA HIS A 26 31.73 -11.90 7.41
C HIS A 26 30.46 -11.06 7.29
N ALA A 27 29.61 -11.19 8.30
CA ALA A 27 28.40 -10.44 8.61
C ALA A 27 27.99 -9.46 7.50
N ALA A 28 26.98 -9.80 6.70
CA ALA A 28 26.37 -8.83 5.81
C ALA A 28 26.07 -7.57 6.66
N LEU A 29 26.54 -6.41 6.21
CA LEU A 29 26.24 -5.16 6.90
C LEU A 29 24.72 -5.08 7.11
N PRO A 30 24.26 -4.71 8.32
CA PRO A 30 22.83 -4.62 8.61
C PRO A 30 22.18 -3.67 7.61
N GLU A 31 21.00 -4.08 7.11
CA GLU A 31 20.25 -3.29 6.14
C GLU A 31 19.79 -1.97 6.78
N VAL A 32 20.07 -0.85 6.12
CA VAL A 32 19.71 0.47 6.62
C VAL A 32 18.28 0.80 6.18
N VAL A 33 17.45 1.19 7.13
CA VAL A 33 16.03 1.53 6.93
C VAL A 33 15.73 2.92 7.46
N VAL A 34 14.66 3.52 6.96
CA VAL A 34 14.21 4.86 7.35
C VAL A 34 12.87 4.83 8.07
N SER A 35 11.99 3.91 7.69
CA SER A 35 10.58 3.94 8.08
C SER A 35 10.32 3.63 9.56
N GLY A 36 11.25 2.94 10.23
CA GLY A 36 11.10 2.57 11.64
C GLY A 36 11.39 3.70 12.62
N SER A 37 12.18 4.72 12.22
CA SER A 37 12.63 5.80 13.09
C SER A 37 12.59 7.19 12.45
N ARG A 38 12.17 7.32 11.18
CA ARG A 38 12.30 8.54 10.35
C ARG A 38 13.74 8.94 10.02
N GLN A 39 14.70 8.10 10.35
CA GLN A 39 16.13 8.31 10.11
C GLN A 39 16.75 7.06 9.52
N GLU A 40 17.87 7.23 8.83
CA GLU A 40 18.68 6.10 8.38
C GLU A 40 19.29 5.40 9.60
N GLN A 41 18.87 4.18 9.85
CA GLN A 41 19.26 3.36 10.98
C GLN A 41 19.40 1.90 10.56
N ALA A 42 20.32 1.18 11.21
CA ALA A 42 20.41 -0.25 11.03
C ALA A 42 19.12 -0.91 11.50
N ALA A 43 18.56 -1.75 10.65
CA ALA A 43 17.29 -2.42 10.89
C ALA A 43 17.27 -3.23 12.20
N ASP A 44 18.42 -3.80 12.59
CA ASP A 44 18.57 -4.59 13.83
C ASP A 44 18.55 -3.73 15.11
N GLU A 45 18.68 -2.42 14.98
CA GLU A 45 18.64 -1.47 16.11
C GLU A 45 17.22 -0.96 16.41
N LEU A 46 16.25 -1.31 15.57
CA LEU A 46 14.85 -0.92 15.78
C LEU A 46 14.17 -1.80 16.83
N PRO A 47 13.54 -1.23 17.86
CA PRO A 47 12.82 -2.00 18.88
C PRO A 47 11.41 -2.41 18.44
N LEU A 48 11.26 -2.92 17.20
CA LEU A 48 9.96 -3.28 16.59
C LEU A 48 10.14 -4.33 15.50
N SER A 49 9.04 -4.99 15.10
CA SER A 49 9.01 -5.87 13.92
C SER A 49 8.96 -5.08 12.63
N TYR A 50 9.91 -5.36 11.76
CA TYR A 50 10.00 -4.76 10.43
C TYR A 50 10.42 -5.80 9.38
N ASP A 51 10.20 -5.46 8.12
CA ASP A 51 10.70 -6.21 6.97
C ASP A 51 11.25 -5.27 5.92
N VAL A 52 12.26 -5.73 5.21
CA VAL A 52 12.81 -5.07 4.03
C VAL A 52 12.83 -6.07 2.88
N ILE A 53 12.27 -5.67 1.76
CA ILE A 53 12.27 -6.43 0.51
C ILE A 53 13.02 -5.59 -0.51
N ASN A 54 14.26 -5.92 -0.77
CA ASN A 54 15.09 -5.17 -1.71
C ASN A 54 14.82 -5.58 -3.17
N ALA A 55 15.31 -4.76 -4.13
CA ALA A 55 15.12 -5.00 -5.56
C ALA A 55 15.64 -6.37 -6.02
N ASN A 56 16.73 -6.88 -5.44
CA ASN A 56 17.24 -8.21 -5.76
C ASN A 56 16.27 -9.29 -5.30
N THR A 57 15.66 -9.15 -4.13
CA THR A 57 14.62 -10.07 -3.63
C THR A 57 13.40 -10.05 -4.55
N LEU A 58 12.92 -8.86 -4.94
CA LEU A 58 11.81 -8.71 -5.89
C LEU A 58 12.11 -9.38 -7.24
N SER A 59 13.32 -9.17 -7.76
CA SER A 59 13.78 -9.77 -9.01
C SER A 59 13.92 -11.29 -8.92
N ASN A 60 14.53 -11.82 -7.84
CA ASN A 60 14.72 -13.25 -7.63
C ASN A 60 13.40 -13.99 -7.41
N GLN A 61 12.41 -13.33 -6.81
CA GLN A 61 11.04 -13.83 -6.65
C GLN A 61 10.21 -13.63 -7.91
N GLN A 62 10.70 -12.88 -8.90
CA GLN A 62 9.97 -12.48 -10.10
C GLN A 62 8.63 -11.80 -9.74
N SER A 63 8.61 -11.00 -8.68
CA SER A 63 7.42 -10.33 -8.19
C SER A 63 6.92 -9.31 -9.20
N ARG A 64 5.65 -9.44 -9.63
CA ARG A 64 5.01 -8.59 -10.64
C ARG A 64 4.03 -7.59 -10.03
N ASN A 65 3.59 -7.86 -8.81
CA ASN A 65 2.61 -7.05 -8.09
C ASN A 65 2.87 -7.10 -6.58
N LEU A 66 2.19 -6.25 -5.83
CA LEU A 66 2.35 -6.15 -4.37
C LEU A 66 2.01 -7.45 -3.62
N ARG A 67 1.08 -8.26 -4.14
CA ARG A 67 0.74 -9.54 -3.50
C ARG A 67 1.95 -10.47 -3.51
N GLU A 68 2.58 -10.65 -4.68
CA GLU A 68 3.75 -11.50 -4.83
C GLU A 68 4.95 -10.96 -4.03
N ALA A 69 5.11 -9.63 -4.00
CA ALA A 69 6.19 -8.99 -3.24
C ALA A 69 6.07 -9.22 -1.72
N LEU A 70 4.84 -9.25 -1.17
CA LEU A 70 4.60 -9.28 0.28
C LEU A 70 4.17 -10.66 0.80
N GLU A 71 3.92 -11.64 -0.05
CA GLU A 71 3.31 -12.93 0.32
C GLU A 71 4.15 -13.83 1.23
N ASN A 72 5.46 -13.57 1.34
CA ASN A 72 6.36 -14.30 2.23
C ASN A 72 6.48 -13.66 3.63
N LEU A 73 5.78 -12.54 3.87
CA LEU A 73 5.81 -11.87 5.18
C LEU A 73 4.79 -12.47 6.14
N PRO A 74 5.15 -12.73 7.41
CA PRO A 74 4.22 -13.29 8.39
C PRO A 74 3.10 -12.30 8.72
N ASN A 75 1.86 -12.80 8.88
CA ASN A 75 0.65 -12.02 9.18
C ASN A 75 0.44 -10.80 8.27
N THR A 76 0.92 -10.89 7.04
CA THR A 76 0.74 -9.87 6.01
C THR A 76 0.14 -10.53 4.78
N SER A 77 -0.88 -9.91 4.21
CA SER A 77 -1.51 -10.38 2.98
C SER A 77 -1.95 -9.23 2.09
N VAL A 78 -2.00 -9.50 0.81
CA VAL A 78 -2.57 -8.58 -0.18
C VAL A 78 -3.71 -9.30 -0.87
N LYS A 79 -4.93 -8.83 -0.63
CA LYS A 79 -6.12 -9.39 -1.27
C LYS A 79 -6.24 -8.83 -2.67
N ARG A 80 -6.36 -9.70 -3.64
CA ARG A 80 -6.67 -9.37 -5.03
C ARG A 80 -7.94 -10.09 -5.41
N SER A 81 -8.93 -9.37 -5.89
CA SER A 81 -10.14 -9.92 -6.48
C SER A 81 -10.06 -9.80 -7.99
N PRO A 82 -10.60 -10.77 -8.77
CA PRO A 82 -10.76 -10.61 -10.21
C PRO A 82 -11.58 -9.35 -10.51
N ALA A 83 -11.29 -8.68 -11.61
CA ALA A 83 -12.07 -7.54 -12.04
C ALA A 83 -13.50 -7.99 -12.41
N ARG A 84 -14.45 -7.60 -11.59
CA ARG A 84 -15.89 -7.78 -11.78
C ARG A 84 -16.57 -6.47 -11.44
N PHE A 85 -16.59 -5.54 -12.38
CA PHE A 85 -17.32 -4.31 -12.17
C PHE A 85 -18.78 -4.52 -12.56
N SER A 86 -19.62 -4.72 -11.60
CA SER A 86 -21.05 -4.63 -11.84
C SER A 86 -21.51 -3.20 -11.64
N VAL A 87 -22.04 -2.61 -12.68
CA VAL A 87 -22.52 -1.24 -12.69
C VAL A 87 -23.99 -1.21 -12.30
N GLY A 88 -24.26 -1.35 -11.01
CA GLY A 88 -25.60 -1.11 -10.48
C GLY A 88 -26.48 -2.35 -10.36
N GLY A 89 -25.94 -3.55 -10.28
CA GLY A 89 -26.66 -4.76 -9.89
C GLY A 89 -26.68 -4.94 -8.37
N ALA A 90 -27.80 -5.38 -7.81
CA ALA A 90 -27.95 -5.72 -6.39
C ALA A 90 -27.06 -6.89 -5.93
N THR A 91 -26.50 -7.64 -6.87
CA THR A 91 -25.57 -8.75 -6.69
C THR A 91 -24.11 -8.35 -6.86
N ALA A 92 -23.84 -7.07 -7.10
CA ALA A 92 -22.48 -6.60 -7.15
C ALA A 92 -21.82 -6.92 -5.82
N SER A 93 -20.84 -7.81 -5.86
CA SER A 93 -19.95 -8.06 -4.75
C SER A 93 -19.37 -6.70 -4.36
N ALA A 94 -19.89 -6.14 -3.34
CA ALA A 94 -19.57 -4.90 -2.63
C ALA A 94 -18.30 -4.16 -3.10
N GLY A 95 -18.24 -3.68 -4.35
CA GLY A 95 -17.24 -2.76 -4.87
C GLY A 95 -15.76 -3.06 -4.61
N ARG A 96 -15.42 -4.30 -4.27
CA ARG A 96 -14.07 -4.71 -3.86
C ARG A 96 -13.32 -5.45 -4.96
N ASP A 97 -13.96 -5.65 -6.10
CA ASP A 97 -13.35 -6.32 -7.23
C ASP A 97 -12.21 -5.46 -7.79
N GLY A 98 -11.05 -6.06 -7.93
CA GLY A 98 -9.84 -5.36 -8.36
C GLY A 98 -9.16 -4.51 -7.29
N ASN A 99 -9.69 -4.45 -6.08
CA ASN A 99 -9.06 -3.71 -4.97
C ASN A 99 -7.91 -4.51 -4.36
N VAL A 100 -6.72 -3.92 -4.39
CA VAL A 100 -5.51 -4.49 -3.79
C VAL A 100 -5.34 -3.88 -2.40
N GLY A 101 -5.92 -4.52 -1.40
CA GLY A 101 -5.81 -4.10 -0.01
C GLY A 101 -4.68 -4.81 0.72
N ILE A 102 -3.69 -4.07 1.21
CA ILE A 102 -2.67 -4.60 2.12
C ILE A 102 -3.29 -4.76 3.50
N ASN A 103 -3.17 -5.96 4.06
CA ASN A 103 -3.60 -6.31 5.40
C ASN A 103 -2.37 -6.65 6.24
N ILE A 104 -2.22 -6.02 7.39
CA ILE A 104 -1.16 -6.29 8.36
C ILE A 104 -1.82 -6.70 9.67
N ARG A 105 -1.53 -7.90 10.16
CA ARG A 105 -2.04 -8.42 11.44
C ARG A 105 -3.57 -8.37 11.56
N GLY A 106 -4.28 -8.55 10.44
CA GLY A 106 -5.75 -8.59 10.40
C GLY A 106 -6.45 -7.25 10.19
N LEU A 107 -5.73 -6.16 9.99
CA LEU A 107 -6.29 -4.87 9.60
C LEU A 107 -5.77 -4.41 8.24
N GLY A 108 -6.68 -3.95 7.40
CA GLY A 108 -6.38 -3.49 6.05
C GLY A 108 -7.05 -2.18 5.68
N GLY A 109 -7.03 -1.86 4.39
CA GLY A 109 -7.55 -0.61 3.84
C GLY A 109 -6.74 0.59 4.36
N ASN A 110 -7.42 1.71 4.57
CA ASN A 110 -6.78 2.95 5.05
C ASN A 110 -6.28 2.88 6.51
N ARG A 111 -6.27 1.70 7.17
CA ARG A 111 -5.62 1.47 8.48
C ARG A 111 -4.15 1.08 8.37
N VAL A 112 -3.68 0.81 7.15
CA VAL A 112 -2.26 0.64 6.79
C VAL A 112 -1.82 1.88 6.02
N LEU A 113 -0.85 2.62 6.55
CA LEU A 113 -0.31 3.79 5.87
C LEU A 113 0.60 3.36 4.72
N LEU A 114 0.33 3.84 3.50
CA LEU A 114 1.20 3.67 2.35
C LEU A 114 1.95 4.96 2.06
N MET A 115 3.24 4.85 1.78
CA MET A 115 4.10 5.97 1.41
C MET A 115 5.01 5.61 0.24
N THR A 116 5.44 6.61 -0.52
CA THR A 116 6.53 6.51 -1.50
C THR A 116 7.59 7.56 -1.16
N ASP A 117 8.82 7.14 -0.87
CA ASP A 117 9.93 8.00 -0.42
C ASP A 117 9.57 8.89 0.80
N GLY A 118 8.67 8.42 1.67
CA GLY A 118 8.18 9.16 2.84
C GLY A 118 7.01 10.13 2.56
N VAL A 119 6.55 10.24 1.32
CA VAL A 119 5.34 10.98 0.95
C VAL A 119 4.15 10.03 1.02
N ARG A 120 3.08 10.46 1.70
CA ARG A 120 1.83 9.67 1.81
C ARG A 120 1.23 9.42 0.43
N MET A 121 0.80 8.20 0.18
CA MET A 121 0.02 7.86 -1.00
C MET A 121 -1.46 8.22 -0.80
N PRO A 122 -2.21 8.45 -1.91
CA PRO A 122 -3.65 8.67 -1.83
C PRO A 122 -4.36 7.53 -1.12
N ARG A 123 -5.49 7.84 -0.51
CA ARG A 123 -6.33 6.84 0.17
C ARG A 123 -7.19 6.07 -0.84
N SER A 124 -7.58 4.86 -0.49
CA SER A 124 -8.67 4.17 -1.17
C SER A 124 -10.00 4.76 -0.72
N TYR A 125 -10.92 4.89 -1.65
CA TYR A 125 -12.30 5.25 -1.37
C TYR A 125 -13.23 4.12 -1.79
N ALA A 126 -14.09 3.70 -0.88
CA ALA A 126 -15.09 2.67 -1.15
C ALA A 126 -16.45 3.14 -0.66
N PHE A 127 -17.44 3.12 -1.54
CA PHE A 127 -18.81 3.46 -1.21
C PHE A 127 -19.76 2.55 -1.97
N ARG A 128 -20.44 1.66 -1.24
CA ARG A 128 -21.29 0.58 -1.80
C ARG A 128 -20.54 -0.25 -2.84
N THR A 129 -20.97 -0.18 -4.09
CA THR A 129 -20.41 -0.94 -5.22
C THR A 129 -19.25 -0.26 -5.91
N THR A 130 -18.94 0.98 -5.56
CA THR A 130 -17.83 1.74 -6.14
C THR A 130 -16.64 1.68 -5.21
N THR A 131 -15.50 1.22 -5.72
CA THR A 131 -14.24 1.22 -4.99
C THR A 131 -13.15 1.81 -5.87
N PHE A 132 -12.52 2.87 -5.40
CA PHE A 132 -11.31 3.43 -5.99
C PHE A 132 -10.10 2.96 -5.18
N ASP A 133 -9.20 2.28 -5.86
CA ASP A 133 -8.00 1.69 -5.28
C ASP A 133 -6.90 2.74 -5.07
N ARG A 134 -5.81 2.34 -4.43
CA ARG A 134 -4.64 3.17 -4.15
C ARG A 134 -3.32 2.53 -4.58
N GLU A 135 -3.34 1.54 -5.47
CA GLU A 135 -2.13 0.91 -6.02
C GLU A 135 -1.49 1.76 -7.13
N TYR A 136 -1.20 3.01 -6.85
CA TYR A 136 -0.47 3.91 -7.75
C TYR A 136 1.02 3.62 -7.72
N LEU A 137 1.44 2.43 -8.16
CA LEU A 137 2.80 1.94 -8.00
C LEU A 137 3.23 1.03 -9.15
N SER A 138 4.51 1.10 -9.53
CA SER A 138 5.20 0.08 -10.33
C SER A 138 6.41 -0.45 -9.55
N LEU A 139 6.55 -1.79 -9.45
CA LEU A 139 7.64 -2.42 -8.70
C LEU A 139 9.01 -2.16 -9.33
N GLU A 140 9.07 -1.94 -10.64
CA GLU A 140 10.31 -1.67 -11.38
C GLU A 140 10.97 -0.33 -11.00
N LEU A 141 10.21 0.58 -10.36
CA LEU A 141 10.75 1.84 -9.85
C LEU A 141 11.44 1.70 -8.50
N LEU A 142 11.27 0.56 -7.81
CA LEU A 142 11.61 0.39 -6.41
C LEU A 142 13.03 -0.15 -6.18
N LYS A 143 13.75 0.50 -5.30
CA LYS A 143 14.97 0.00 -4.68
C LYS A 143 14.65 -1.01 -3.57
N ARG A 144 13.62 -0.76 -2.76
CA ARG A 144 13.15 -1.63 -1.69
C ARG A 144 11.74 -1.25 -1.20
N ILE A 145 11.12 -2.18 -0.52
CA ILE A 145 9.88 -1.98 0.23
C ILE A 145 10.21 -2.16 1.72
N GLU A 146 9.88 -1.17 2.53
CA GLU A 146 10.01 -1.22 3.99
C GLU A 146 8.64 -1.41 4.62
N VAL A 147 8.48 -2.44 5.45
CA VAL A 147 7.22 -2.76 6.14
C VAL A 147 7.44 -2.70 7.65
N VAL A 148 6.74 -1.79 8.31
CA VAL A 148 6.67 -1.69 9.77
C VAL A 148 5.35 -2.28 10.23
N ARG A 149 5.39 -3.27 11.11
CA ARG A 149 4.20 -3.94 11.64
C ARG A 149 3.84 -3.42 13.02
N GLY A 150 2.55 -3.16 13.23
CA GLY A 150 2.04 -2.52 14.45
C GLY A 150 1.90 -1.00 14.32
N PRO A 151 1.36 -0.33 15.37
CA PRO A 151 1.04 1.09 15.28
C PRO A 151 2.26 1.97 14.97
N ALA A 152 2.16 2.78 13.90
CA ALA A 152 3.20 3.70 13.42
C ALA A 152 2.80 5.18 13.54
N SER A 153 1.65 5.50 14.15
CA SER A 153 1.13 6.88 14.19
C SER A 153 2.00 7.83 15.00
N ALA A 154 2.76 7.32 15.97
CA ALA A 154 3.71 8.16 16.74
C ALA A 154 4.82 8.79 15.87
N LEU A 155 5.06 8.23 14.67
CA LEU A 155 6.01 8.79 13.70
C LEU A 155 5.31 9.49 12.54
N TYR A 156 4.21 8.91 12.03
CA TYR A 156 3.64 9.30 10.75
C TYR A 156 2.17 9.77 10.83
N GLY A 157 1.54 9.77 12.02
CA GLY A 157 0.18 10.27 12.25
C GLY A 157 -0.91 9.30 11.77
N SER A 158 -2.03 9.85 11.30
CA SER A 158 -3.22 9.09 10.88
C SER A 158 -2.90 7.95 9.92
N ASP A 159 -3.75 6.92 9.90
CA ASP A 159 -3.72 5.76 9.01
C ASP A 159 -2.66 4.69 9.36
N GLY A 160 -1.69 5.01 10.25
CA GLY A 160 -0.68 4.07 10.72
C GLY A 160 -1.14 3.16 11.88
N MET A 161 -2.40 2.71 11.90
CA MET A 161 -2.94 1.90 13.01
C MET A 161 -2.46 0.45 13.00
N ALA A 162 -2.40 -0.16 11.85
CA ALA A 162 -1.99 -1.56 11.65
C ALA A 162 -0.51 -1.67 11.30
N GLY A 163 0.03 -0.64 10.68
CA GLY A 163 1.40 -0.59 10.21
C GLY A 163 1.60 0.43 9.10
N LEU A 164 2.78 0.37 8.53
CA LEU A 164 3.24 1.24 7.47
C LEU A 164 3.95 0.42 6.40
N VAL A 165 3.70 0.74 5.13
CA VAL A 165 4.49 0.27 4.00
C VAL A 165 5.05 1.47 3.25
N ASN A 166 6.38 1.56 3.17
CA ASN A 166 7.06 2.63 2.46
C ASN A 166 7.82 2.08 1.26
N PHE A 167 7.47 2.54 0.10
CA PHE A 167 8.08 2.19 -1.18
C PHE A 167 9.23 3.15 -1.45
N ILE A 168 10.45 2.68 -1.36
CA ILE A 168 11.66 3.47 -1.61
C ILE A 168 12.07 3.29 -3.06
N THR A 169 12.05 4.36 -3.82
CA THR A 169 12.41 4.35 -5.24
C THR A 169 13.92 4.44 -5.44
N HIS A 170 14.39 3.97 -6.61
CA HIS A 170 15.80 4.06 -6.97
C HIS A 170 16.32 5.50 -7.00
N GLU A 171 17.63 5.63 -6.78
CA GLU A 171 18.40 6.86 -6.93
C GLU A 171 19.52 6.70 -7.97
N PRO A 172 20.05 7.79 -8.54
CA PRO A 172 21.14 7.72 -9.52
C PRO A 172 22.34 6.89 -9.02
N ALA A 173 22.71 7.04 -7.75
CA ALA A 173 23.82 6.33 -7.15
C ALA A 173 23.67 4.80 -7.17
N ASP A 174 22.45 4.27 -7.25
CA ASP A 174 22.21 2.81 -7.31
C ASP A 174 22.73 2.19 -8.62
N PHE A 175 22.85 3.00 -9.69
CA PHE A 175 23.31 2.58 -11.02
C PHE A 175 24.73 3.07 -11.35
N LEU A 176 25.25 4.06 -10.62
CA LEU A 176 26.59 4.64 -10.81
C LEU A 176 27.62 4.02 -9.87
N ALA A 177 27.18 3.35 -8.80
CA ALA A 177 28.05 2.70 -7.84
C ALA A 177 28.83 1.53 -8.49
N VAL A 178 30.08 1.37 -8.10
CA VAL A 178 30.98 0.29 -8.50
C VAL A 178 31.53 -0.40 -7.26
N GLY A 179 32.30 -1.46 -7.43
CA GLY A 179 32.96 -2.17 -6.34
C GLY A 179 33.88 -1.27 -5.51
N LYS A 180 34.20 -1.71 -4.28
CA LYS A 180 35.09 -0.97 -3.40
C LYS A 180 36.48 -0.80 -4.05
N GLY A 181 36.92 0.45 -4.20
CA GLY A 181 38.22 0.78 -4.83
C GLY A 181 38.16 1.07 -6.34
N GLU A 182 36.99 0.97 -6.96
CA GLU A 182 36.80 1.35 -8.37
C GLU A 182 36.27 2.80 -8.47
N THR A 183 36.60 3.47 -9.58
CA THR A 183 36.08 4.83 -9.87
C THR A 183 34.57 4.74 -10.18
N PRO A 184 33.71 5.59 -9.56
CA PRO A 184 32.30 5.63 -9.89
C PRO A 184 32.06 5.84 -11.38
N LYS A 185 31.04 5.16 -11.92
CA LYS A 185 30.67 5.34 -13.35
C LYS A 185 30.05 6.71 -13.55
N THR A 186 30.38 7.34 -14.66
CA THR A 186 29.74 8.60 -15.08
C THR A 186 28.39 8.35 -15.75
N LEU A 187 28.16 7.15 -16.28
CA LEU A 187 26.92 6.70 -16.90
C LEU A 187 26.66 5.24 -16.52
N GLY A 188 25.44 4.93 -16.12
CA GLY A 188 24.99 3.59 -15.78
C GLY A 188 23.52 3.38 -16.07
N GLY A 189 23.04 2.17 -15.97
CA GLY A 189 21.62 1.89 -16.20
C GLY A 189 21.28 0.41 -16.16
N ARG A 190 20.00 0.12 -16.40
CA ARG A 190 19.42 -1.24 -16.38
C ARG A 190 18.36 -1.33 -17.46
N ILE A 191 18.29 -2.46 -18.15
CA ILE A 191 17.14 -2.87 -18.95
C ILE A 191 16.61 -4.16 -18.35
N ALA A 192 15.30 -4.26 -18.20
CA ALA A 192 14.62 -5.47 -17.75
C ALA A 192 13.44 -5.76 -18.68
N ALA A 193 13.30 -7.02 -19.07
CA ALA A 193 12.16 -7.54 -19.80
C ALA A 193 11.62 -8.77 -19.08
N GLY A 194 10.31 -8.90 -18.98
CA GLY A 194 9.65 -10.01 -18.31
C GLY A 194 8.43 -10.48 -19.09
N TRP A 195 8.14 -11.77 -18.95
CA TRP A 195 6.91 -12.38 -19.43
C TRP A 195 6.32 -13.26 -18.34
N SER A 196 4.99 -13.28 -18.23
CA SER A 196 4.26 -14.12 -17.28
C SER A 196 3.18 -14.92 -18.00
N GLY A 197 3.16 -16.24 -17.75
CA GLY A 197 2.25 -17.16 -18.43
C GLY A 197 0.84 -17.18 -17.87
N ASP A 198 0.63 -16.79 -16.61
CA ASP A 198 -0.68 -16.85 -15.93
C ASP A 198 -1.65 -15.74 -16.34
N ASP A 199 -1.14 -14.62 -16.85
CA ASP A 199 -1.93 -13.51 -17.38
C ASP A 199 -1.44 -13.06 -18.77
N ASN A 200 -0.57 -13.84 -19.40
CA ASN A 200 0.12 -13.52 -20.66
C ASN A 200 0.72 -12.10 -20.65
N GLY A 201 1.27 -11.71 -19.52
CA GLY A 201 1.76 -10.37 -19.26
C GLY A 201 3.16 -10.15 -19.82
N HIS A 202 3.41 -8.96 -20.36
CA HIS A 202 4.71 -8.52 -20.84
C HIS A 202 5.13 -7.26 -20.12
N THR A 203 6.34 -7.23 -19.57
CA THR A 203 6.91 -6.06 -18.90
C THR A 203 8.20 -5.66 -19.58
N LEU A 204 8.38 -4.36 -19.81
CA LEU A 204 9.63 -3.75 -20.26
C LEU A 204 9.93 -2.56 -19.36
N ALA A 205 11.15 -2.51 -18.83
CA ALA A 205 11.62 -1.41 -18.02
C ALA A 205 13.04 -1.00 -18.43
N GLY A 206 13.29 0.31 -18.47
CA GLY A 206 14.59 0.87 -18.76
C GLY A 206 14.95 1.97 -17.77
N THR A 207 16.17 1.95 -17.27
CA THR A 207 16.74 3.00 -16.42
C THR A 207 18.05 3.48 -17.01
N VAL A 208 18.24 4.78 -17.04
CA VAL A 208 19.52 5.42 -17.31
C VAL A 208 19.82 6.41 -16.18
N ALA A 209 21.06 6.43 -15.73
CA ALA A 209 21.54 7.34 -14.70
C ALA A 209 22.89 7.91 -15.12
N GLY A 210 23.12 9.18 -14.80
CA GLY A 210 24.35 9.86 -15.14
C GLY A 210 24.84 10.82 -14.07
N GLN A 211 26.15 11.02 -14.02
CA GLN A 211 26.80 12.06 -13.23
C GLN A 211 27.22 13.18 -14.20
N ALA A 212 26.50 14.31 -14.12
CA ALA A 212 26.76 15.45 -15.00
C ALA A 212 27.92 16.32 -14.47
N SER A 213 28.14 16.33 -13.15
CA SER A 213 29.27 16.97 -12.49
C SER A 213 29.51 16.31 -11.12
N ASP A 214 30.54 16.73 -10.39
CA ASP A 214 30.80 16.24 -9.03
C ASP A 214 29.66 16.52 -8.06
N THR A 215 28.83 17.51 -8.37
CA THR A 215 27.71 17.94 -7.54
C THR A 215 26.34 17.51 -8.07
N LEU A 216 26.24 17.05 -9.32
CA LEU A 216 24.95 16.77 -9.99
C LEU A 216 24.89 15.37 -10.56
N GLN A 217 23.91 14.60 -10.09
CA GLN A 217 23.52 13.29 -10.62
C GLN A 217 22.06 13.33 -11.06
N TRP A 218 21.73 12.55 -12.07
CA TRP A 218 20.38 12.43 -12.60
C TRP A 218 20.02 10.99 -12.95
N MET A 219 18.74 10.69 -13.00
CA MET A 219 18.22 9.38 -13.38
C MET A 219 16.85 9.53 -14.06
N LEU A 220 16.60 8.67 -15.05
CA LEU A 220 15.29 8.48 -15.66
C LEU A 220 15.01 6.98 -15.74
N THR A 221 13.84 6.56 -15.25
CA THR A 221 13.31 5.21 -15.41
C THR A 221 11.97 5.27 -16.09
N ALA A 222 11.73 4.42 -17.08
CA ALA A 222 10.42 4.20 -17.68
C ALA A 222 10.09 2.72 -17.69
N THR A 223 8.82 2.40 -17.46
CA THR A 223 8.32 1.01 -17.48
C THR A 223 6.95 0.94 -18.11
N THR A 224 6.71 -0.12 -18.84
CA THR A 224 5.40 -0.46 -19.40
C THR A 224 5.11 -1.94 -19.16
N ARG A 225 3.85 -2.24 -18.87
CA ARG A 225 3.35 -3.60 -18.75
C ARG A 225 1.99 -3.70 -19.44
N GLY A 226 1.82 -4.73 -20.28
CA GLY A 226 0.52 -5.19 -20.79
C GLY A 226 0.23 -6.58 -20.28
N ALA A 227 -1.04 -6.87 -19.94
CA ALA A 227 -1.46 -8.19 -19.48
C ALA A 227 -2.93 -8.43 -19.79
N HIS A 228 -3.35 -9.69 -19.73
CA HIS A 228 -4.74 -10.12 -19.83
C HIS A 228 -5.29 -10.56 -18.47
N ALA A 229 -6.51 -11.11 -18.46
CA ALA A 229 -7.07 -11.71 -17.24
C ALA A 229 -6.18 -12.86 -16.75
N MET A 230 -5.97 -12.91 -15.44
CA MET A 230 -5.27 -14.04 -14.82
C MET A 230 -6.07 -15.32 -15.00
N ASP A 231 -5.43 -16.39 -15.45
CA ASP A 231 -6.04 -17.70 -15.57
C ASP A 231 -6.48 -18.26 -14.21
N ASN A 232 -7.54 -19.03 -14.22
CA ASN A 232 -8.07 -19.74 -13.06
C ASN A 232 -8.42 -21.19 -13.39
N MET A 233 -8.88 -21.96 -12.42
CA MET A 233 -9.30 -23.36 -12.60
C MET A 233 -10.74 -23.49 -13.18
N GLY A 234 -11.37 -22.39 -13.55
CA GLY A 234 -12.72 -22.39 -14.12
C GLY A 234 -12.75 -23.01 -15.52
N THR A 235 -13.75 -23.83 -15.79
CA THR A 235 -13.91 -24.55 -17.06
C THR A 235 -15.10 -24.07 -17.90
N ASN A 236 -16.07 -23.38 -17.27
CA ASN A 236 -17.27 -22.91 -17.98
C ASN A 236 -16.97 -21.58 -18.71
N HIS A 237 -17.11 -21.62 -20.05
CA HIS A 237 -16.88 -20.51 -20.97
C HIS A 237 -18.15 -19.70 -21.30
N GLU A 238 -19.31 -20.16 -20.87
CA GLU A 238 -20.59 -19.54 -21.23
C GLU A 238 -20.58 -18.04 -20.95
N PRO A 239 -21.09 -17.21 -21.88
CA PRO A 239 -21.16 -15.76 -21.68
C PRO A 239 -22.38 -15.38 -20.84
N ASN A 240 -22.48 -15.88 -19.61
CA ASN A 240 -23.56 -15.63 -18.69
C ASN A 240 -23.16 -15.84 -17.23
N LEU A 241 -24.12 -15.72 -16.31
CA LEU A 241 -23.93 -15.85 -14.85
C LEU A 241 -23.32 -17.19 -14.39
N ASN A 242 -23.33 -18.24 -15.24
CA ASN A 242 -22.74 -19.53 -14.94
C ASN A 242 -21.25 -19.60 -15.31
N ARG A 243 -20.70 -18.56 -15.93
CA ARG A 243 -19.31 -18.50 -16.33
C ARG A 243 -18.38 -18.66 -15.14
N THR A 244 -17.42 -19.60 -15.23
CA THR A 244 -16.38 -19.80 -14.24
C THR A 244 -14.98 -19.40 -14.74
N ARG A 245 -14.78 -19.31 -16.06
CA ARG A 245 -13.55 -18.75 -16.62
C ARG A 245 -13.47 -17.23 -16.41
N PRO A 246 -12.26 -16.66 -16.34
CA PRO A 246 -12.08 -15.22 -16.27
C PRO A 246 -12.81 -14.50 -17.41
N ASN A 247 -13.29 -13.31 -17.15
CA ASN A 247 -13.76 -12.41 -18.19
C ASN A 247 -12.57 -11.94 -19.04
N PRO A 248 -12.74 -11.72 -20.35
CA PRO A 248 -11.70 -11.06 -21.16
C PRO A 248 -11.31 -9.71 -20.55
N GLN A 249 -10.03 -9.50 -20.36
CA GLN A 249 -9.47 -8.31 -19.73
C GLN A 249 -8.19 -7.90 -20.43
N ASP A 250 -7.99 -6.58 -20.58
CA ASP A 250 -6.77 -5.95 -21.07
C ASP A 250 -6.29 -4.95 -20.05
N ASP A 251 -5.11 -5.19 -19.46
CA ASP A 251 -4.47 -4.35 -18.48
C ASP A 251 -3.25 -3.65 -19.10
N ARG A 252 -3.10 -2.36 -18.82
CA ARG A 252 -1.95 -1.54 -19.23
C ARG A 252 -1.48 -0.69 -18.08
N ASP A 253 -0.23 -0.90 -17.69
CA ASP A 253 0.43 -0.15 -16.63
C ASP A 253 1.66 0.57 -17.22
N ASN A 254 1.74 1.88 -17.02
CA ASN A 254 2.88 2.69 -17.43
C ASN A 254 3.38 3.49 -16.23
N ALA A 255 4.70 3.63 -16.10
CA ALA A 255 5.25 4.52 -15.10
C ALA A 255 6.56 5.16 -15.56
N VAL A 256 6.79 6.39 -15.10
CA VAL A 256 8.02 7.14 -15.33
C VAL A 256 8.48 7.73 -14.00
N LEU A 257 9.79 7.64 -13.73
CA LEU A 257 10.44 8.22 -12.56
C LEU A 257 11.68 8.99 -13.01
N GLY A 258 11.70 10.30 -12.77
CA GLY A 258 12.88 11.15 -12.93
C GLY A 258 13.40 11.61 -11.58
N LYS A 259 14.71 11.54 -11.35
CA LYS A 259 15.36 12.10 -10.16
C LYS A 259 16.58 12.94 -10.52
N ILE A 260 16.73 14.05 -9.82
CA ILE A 260 17.92 14.89 -9.84
C ILE A 260 18.43 14.98 -8.40
N VAL A 261 19.71 14.66 -8.19
CA VAL A 261 20.40 14.79 -6.91
C VAL A 261 21.49 15.85 -7.03
N LEU A 262 21.32 16.92 -6.29
CA LEU A 262 22.25 18.05 -6.25
C LEU A 262 22.93 18.12 -4.87
N ARG A 263 24.26 18.19 -4.87
CA ARG A 263 25.11 18.35 -3.67
C ARG A 263 26.01 19.56 -3.84
N PRO A 264 25.47 20.81 -3.69
CA PRO A 264 26.25 22.03 -3.88
C PRO A 264 27.42 22.15 -2.89
N HIS A 265 27.27 21.57 -1.69
CA HIS A 265 28.27 21.47 -0.63
C HIS A 265 28.23 20.09 0.01
N ALA A 266 29.29 19.70 0.70
CA ALA A 266 29.38 18.44 1.45
C ALA A 266 28.28 18.28 2.52
N THR A 267 27.78 19.41 3.07
CA THR A 267 26.73 19.46 4.08
C THR A 267 25.31 19.59 3.51
N GLN A 268 25.16 19.64 2.19
CA GLN A 268 23.85 19.86 1.56
C GLN A 268 23.57 18.80 0.50
N ARG A 269 22.35 18.27 0.55
CA ARG A 269 21.85 17.32 -0.46
C ARG A 269 20.40 17.64 -0.77
N HIS A 270 20.12 17.87 -2.04
CA HIS A 270 18.76 18.10 -2.54
C HIS A 270 18.40 17.01 -3.54
N VAL A 271 17.21 16.45 -3.40
CA VAL A 271 16.63 15.45 -4.32
C VAL A 271 15.32 16.00 -4.87
N PHE A 272 15.26 16.16 -6.17
CA PHE A 272 14.04 16.48 -6.88
C PHE A 272 13.54 15.21 -7.55
N THR A 273 12.29 14.85 -7.33
CA THR A 273 11.66 13.65 -7.89
C THR A 273 10.41 14.03 -8.67
N LEU A 274 10.32 13.57 -9.90
CA LEU A 274 9.10 13.56 -10.70
C LEU A 274 8.69 12.11 -10.92
N GLU A 275 7.43 11.78 -10.61
CA GLU A 275 6.87 10.44 -10.82
C GLU A 275 5.50 10.54 -11.49
N HIS A 276 5.31 9.73 -12.52
CA HIS A 276 4.02 9.50 -13.16
C HIS A 276 3.72 8.01 -13.16
N VAL A 277 2.52 7.64 -12.72
CA VAL A 277 2.02 6.25 -12.75
C VAL A 277 0.63 6.26 -13.35
N GLN A 278 0.40 5.46 -14.37
CA GLN A 278 -0.91 5.26 -14.99
C GLN A 278 -1.20 3.76 -15.10
N LYS A 279 -2.41 3.38 -14.68
CA LYS A 279 -2.92 2.01 -14.82
C LYS A 279 -4.29 2.06 -15.48
N LYS A 280 -4.53 1.17 -16.43
CA LYS A 280 -5.80 1.01 -17.12
C LYS A 280 -6.19 -0.46 -17.20
N SER A 281 -7.47 -0.75 -16.99
CA SER A 281 -8.04 -2.10 -17.11
C SER A 281 -9.36 -2.01 -17.83
N ASP A 282 -9.48 -2.68 -18.96
CA ASP A 282 -10.70 -2.82 -19.76
C ASP A 282 -11.20 -4.26 -19.68
N VAL A 283 -12.47 -4.48 -19.36
CA VAL A 283 -13.05 -5.81 -19.13
C VAL A 283 -14.35 -5.98 -19.88
N ASP A 284 -14.48 -7.08 -20.63
CA ASP A 284 -15.75 -7.56 -21.18
C ASP A 284 -16.40 -8.51 -20.16
N LEU A 285 -17.47 -8.05 -19.50
CA LEU A 285 -18.12 -8.73 -18.39
C LEU A 285 -19.09 -9.82 -18.86
N LEU A 286 -18.59 -10.82 -19.58
CA LEU A 286 -19.37 -11.97 -20.04
C LEU A 286 -20.16 -12.64 -18.93
N SER A 287 -19.58 -12.68 -17.71
CA SER A 287 -20.23 -13.27 -16.53
C SER A 287 -21.44 -12.49 -16.01
N SER A 288 -21.67 -11.27 -16.49
CA SER A 288 -22.82 -10.43 -16.09
C SER A 288 -24.03 -10.60 -17.00
N ARG A 289 -23.85 -11.22 -18.17
CA ARG A 289 -24.93 -11.39 -19.14
C ARG A 289 -25.98 -12.38 -18.65
N ASN A 290 -27.25 -12.09 -18.91
CA ASN A 290 -28.34 -13.00 -18.61
C ASN A 290 -28.30 -14.21 -19.56
N PRO A 291 -28.53 -15.43 -19.05
CA PRO A 291 -28.57 -16.63 -19.92
C PRO A 291 -29.72 -16.58 -20.91
N LEU A 292 -29.50 -17.12 -22.11
CA LEU A 292 -30.51 -17.23 -23.14
C LEU A 292 -31.18 -18.61 -23.10
N PRO A 293 -32.49 -18.72 -23.41
CA PRO A 293 -33.44 -17.63 -23.70
C PRO A 293 -33.77 -16.84 -22.43
N LEU A 294 -34.00 -15.53 -22.57
CA LEU A 294 -34.36 -14.66 -21.46
C LEU A 294 -35.66 -15.13 -20.79
N ARG A 295 -35.68 -15.21 -19.47
CA ARG A 295 -36.80 -15.67 -18.65
C ARG A 295 -37.11 -14.72 -17.51
N GLY A 296 -38.36 -14.74 -17.07
CA GLY A 296 -38.86 -13.94 -15.96
C GLY A 296 -40.08 -13.10 -16.33
N THR A 297 -40.38 -12.10 -15.50
CA THR A 297 -41.44 -11.13 -15.77
C THR A 297 -41.08 -10.25 -16.98
N PRO A 298 -42.05 -9.61 -17.65
CA PRO A 298 -41.75 -8.65 -18.72
C PRO A 298 -40.74 -7.58 -18.35
N ALA A 299 -40.78 -7.05 -17.11
CA ALA A 299 -39.84 -6.06 -16.61
C ALA A 299 -38.41 -6.64 -16.43
N GLN A 300 -38.31 -7.89 -15.97
CA GLN A 300 -37.03 -8.60 -15.85
C GLN A 300 -36.42 -8.90 -17.23
N ILE A 301 -37.24 -9.34 -18.19
CA ILE A 301 -36.80 -9.57 -19.57
C ILE A 301 -36.35 -8.25 -20.21
N ALA A 302 -37.13 -7.18 -20.06
CA ALA A 302 -36.75 -5.86 -20.59
C ALA A 302 -35.46 -5.30 -20.01
N GLY A 303 -35.23 -5.54 -18.73
CA GLY A 303 -34.03 -5.09 -17.99
C GLY A 303 -32.85 -6.05 -18.03
N ALA A 304 -33.02 -7.24 -18.66
CA ALA A 304 -31.95 -8.25 -18.73
C ALA A 304 -30.70 -7.68 -19.41
N ILE A 305 -29.55 -7.93 -18.80
CA ILE A 305 -28.25 -7.52 -19.33
C ILE A 305 -27.89 -8.49 -20.46
N VAL A 306 -27.80 -7.97 -21.66
CA VAL A 306 -27.40 -8.73 -22.87
C VAL A 306 -25.91 -8.52 -23.16
N ASP A 307 -25.36 -7.38 -22.72
CA ASP A 307 -23.93 -7.12 -22.79
C ASP A 307 -23.48 -6.17 -21.68
N GLU A 308 -22.23 -6.29 -21.19
CA GLU A 308 -21.69 -5.41 -20.16
C GLU A 308 -20.18 -5.25 -20.30
N TYR A 309 -19.73 -3.99 -20.28
CA TYR A 309 -18.31 -3.58 -20.39
C TYR A 309 -17.94 -2.71 -19.22
N SER A 310 -16.68 -2.82 -18.79
CA SER A 310 -16.13 -1.96 -17.75
C SER A 310 -14.74 -1.49 -18.11
N SER A 311 -14.46 -0.23 -17.81
CA SER A 311 -13.13 0.37 -17.90
C SER A 311 -12.78 1.03 -16.58
N ARG A 312 -11.55 0.82 -16.10
CA ARG A 312 -10.97 1.52 -14.96
C ARG A 312 -9.67 2.17 -15.37
N SER A 313 -9.47 3.40 -14.95
CA SER A 313 -8.17 4.10 -15.05
C SER A 313 -7.78 4.67 -13.70
N MET A 314 -6.49 4.64 -13.41
CA MET A 314 -5.86 5.26 -12.24
C MET A 314 -4.62 6.00 -12.72
N GLU A 315 -4.46 7.23 -12.26
CA GLU A 315 -3.31 8.06 -12.59
C GLU A 315 -2.83 8.79 -11.35
N ARG A 316 -1.51 8.89 -11.17
CA ARG A 316 -0.88 9.72 -10.14
C ARG A 316 0.34 10.43 -10.70
N ASN A 317 0.38 11.73 -10.47
CA ASN A 317 1.52 12.59 -10.72
C ASN A 317 2.07 13.08 -9.38
N ARG A 318 3.37 12.98 -9.16
CA ARG A 318 4.04 13.42 -7.94
C ARG A 318 5.29 14.23 -8.25
N LEU A 319 5.41 15.39 -7.61
CA LEU A 319 6.61 16.21 -7.58
C LEU A 319 7.06 16.32 -6.12
N THR A 320 8.35 16.06 -5.85
CA THR A 320 8.89 16.11 -4.50
C THR A 320 10.25 16.81 -4.49
N TRP A 321 10.47 17.63 -3.48
CA TRP A 321 11.76 18.15 -3.07
C TRP A 321 12.09 17.64 -1.67
N ASP A 322 13.17 16.87 -1.52
CA ASP A 322 13.75 16.40 -0.26
C ASP A 322 15.13 17.04 -0.11
N ALA A 323 15.30 17.86 0.91
CA ALA A 323 16.55 18.56 1.19
C ALA A 323 17.09 18.17 2.57
N ARG A 324 18.41 17.94 2.64
CA ARG A 324 19.13 17.63 3.87
C ARG A 324 20.28 18.64 4.03
N PHE A 325 20.43 19.16 5.25
CA PHE A 325 21.42 20.14 5.63
C PHE A 325 22.16 19.67 6.89
N GLY A 326 23.48 19.62 6.85
CA GLY A 326 24.33 19.55 8.05
C GLY A 326 24.47 20.94 8.63
N LEU A 327 23.98 21.18 9.84
CA LEU A 327 23.95 22.49 10.47
C LEU A 327 25.04 22.65 11.53
N GLY A 328 25.24 21.65 12.41
CA GLY A 328 26.20 21.70 13.51
C GLY A 328 25.94 22.83 14.53
N THR A 329 24.65 23.14 14.74
CA THR A 329 24.22 24.19 15.70
C THR A 329 23.90 23.60 17.07
N ASP A 330 23.68 24.44 18.07
CA ASP A 330 23.33 23.99 19.43
C ASP A 330 21.97 23.25 19.46
N TRP A 331 21.05 23.60 18.55
CA TRP A 331 19.71 23.02 18.51
C TRP A 331 19.58 21.88 17.49
N ALA A 332 20.41 21.81 16.43
CA ALA A 332 20.35 20.75 15.43
C ALA A 332 21.74 20.48 14.82
N ASP A 333 22.05 19.21 14.61
CA ASP A 333 23.19 18.77 13.82
C ASP A 333 22.78 18.61 12.35
N HIS A 334 21.55 18.12 12.10
CA HIS A 334 21.00 17.98 10.76
C HIS A 334 19.58 18.53 10.70
N LEU A 335 19.22 19.02 9.53
CA LEU A 335 17.86 19.43 9.16
C LEU A 335 17.47 18.72 7.87
N ARG A 336 16.27 18.17 7.85
CA ARG A 336 15.65 17.63 6.64
C ARG A 336 14.34 18.37 6.38
N THR A 337 14.13 18.76 5.15
CA THR A 337 12.88 19.38 4.67
C THR A 337 12.34 18.56 3.50
N VAL A 338 11.05 18.25 3.54
CA VAL A 338 10.35 17.58 2.42
C VAL A 338 9.17 18.44 2.04
N VAL A 339 9.06 18.75 0.75
CA VAL A 339 7.87 19.36 0.16
C VAL A 339 7.43 18.51 -1.02
N ALA A 340 6.19 18.12 -1.03
CA ALA A 340 5.63 17.29 -2.09
C ALA A 340 4.25 17.80 -2.53
N TYR A 341 4.02 17.72 -3.81
CA TYR A 341 2.71 17.83 -4.43
C TYR A 341 2.39 16.53 -5.17
N GLN A 342 1.20 16.03 -5.00
CA GLN A 342 0.68 14.93 -5.82
C GLN A 342 -0.75 15.19 -6.23
N ASP A 343 -1.09 14.74 -7.42
CA ASP A 343 -2.45 14.67 -7.95
C ASP A 343 -2.74 13.24 -8.35
N ALA A 344 -3.84 12.70 -7.85
CA ALA A 344 -4.28 11.34 -8.12
C ALA A 344 -5.73 11.33 -8.54
N GLN A 345 -6.00 10.62 -9.63
CA GLN A 345 -7.33 10.47 -10.20
C GLN A 345 -7.61 9.00 -10.45
N SER A 346 -8.84 8.58 -10.16
CA SER A 346 -9.34 7.26 -10.50
C SER A 346 -10.72 7.40 -11.11
N ARG A 347 -10.97 6.65 -12.20
CA ARG A 347 -12.25 6.65 -12.92
C ARG A 347 -12.68 5.23 -13.21
N GLN A 348 -13.96 4.96 -13.05
CA GLN A 348 -14.59 3.69 -13.40
C GLN A 348 -15.77 3.97 -14.31
N VAL A 349 -15.77 3.37 -15.49
CA VAL A 349 -16.87 3.45 -16.45
C VAL A 349 -17.42 2.06 -16.64
N GLY A 350 -18.71 1.91 -16.41
CA GLY A 350 -19.41 0.67 -16.71
C GLY A 350 -20.58 0.94 -17.66
N THR A 351 -20.72 0.10 -18.65
CA THR A 351 -21.76 0.18 -19.69
C THR A 351 -22.53 -1.10 -19.72
N SER A 352 -23.83 -1.05 -19.40
CA SER A 352 -24.74 -2.21 -19.47
C SER A 352 -25.71 -2.03 -20.62
N VAL A 353 -25.65 -2.91 -21.59
CA VAL A 353 -26.64 -3.05 -22.68
C VAL A 353 -27.77 -3.92 -22.16
N ARG A 354 -28.97 -3.37 -22.14
CA ARG A 354 -30.17 -4.06 -21.66
C ARG A 354 -31.05 -4.45 -22.83
N ASN A 355 -31.82 -5.53 -22.68
CA ASN A 355 -32.59 -6.11 -23.77
C ASN A 355 -33.46 -5.06 -24.50
N THR A 356 -34.40 -4.42 -23.82
CA THR A 356 -35.27 -3.41 -24.42
C THR A 356 -35.27 -2.09 -23.69
N LEU A 357 -34.64 -2.01 -22.50
CA LEU A 357 -34.47 -0.75 -21.77
C LEU A 357 -33.30 0.04 -22.34
N PRO A 358 -33.30 1.38 -22.19
CA PRO A 358 -32.19 2.23 -22.64
C PRO A 358 -30.85 1.80 -22.06
N LEU A 359 -29.77 2.03 -22.81
CA LEU A 359 -28.40 1.84 -22.37
C LEU A 359 -28.17 2.46 -20.98
N ARG A 360 -27.51 1.71 -20.10
CA ARG A 360 -27.10 2.24 -18.79
C ARG A 360 -25.61 2.49 -18.79
N VAL A 361 -25.20 3.70 -18.47
CA VAL A 361 -23.79 4.06 -18.27
C VAL A 361 -23.62 4.59 -16.85
N ARG A 362 -22.56 4.14 -16.20
CA ARG A 362 -22.06 4.67 -14.93
C ARG A 362 -20.64 5.09 -15.16
N ASP A 363 -20.37 6.37 -14.98
CA ASP A 363 -19.06 6.99 -15.09
C ASP A 363 -18.77 7.70 -13.78
N ASN A 364 -17.96 7.05 -12.96
CA ASN A 364 -17.66 7.46 -11.60
C ASN A 364 -16.18 7.85 -11.51
N SER A 365 -15.91 9.03 -10.96
CA SER A 365 -14.54 9.50 -10.74
C SER A 365 -14.32 9.90 -9.28
N TYR A 366 -13.06 9.77 -8.85
CA TYR A 366 -12.55 10.20 -7.56
C TYR A 366 -11.19 10.85 -7.77
N GLY A 367 -10.99 12.02 -7.18
CA GLY A 367 -9.75 12.77 -7.25
C GLY A 367 -9.27 13.20 -5.87
N GLU A 368 -7.95 13.16 -5.68
CA GLU A 368 -7.26 13.62 -4.48
C GLU A 368 -5.99 14.37 -4.88
N SER A 369 -5.96 15.69 -4.63
CA SER A 369 -4.78 16.53 -4.84
C SER A 369 -4.19 16.89 -3.48
N THR A 370 -2.92 16.53 -3.22
CA THR A 370 -2.31 16.63 -1.90
C THR A 370 -1.03 17.46 -1.92
N TRP A 371 -0.95 18.43 -1.01
CA TRP A 371 0.29 19.08 -0.59
C TRP A 371 0.75 18.49 0.73
N GLN A 372 2.02 18.12 0.80
CA GLN A 372 2.68 17.68 2.01
C GLN A 372 3.96 18.50 2.22
N ALA A 373 4.13 19.04 3.44
CA ALA A 373 5.36 19.69 3.87
C ALA A 373 5.78 19.12 5.23
N GLY A 374 7.07 18.89 5.40
CA GLY A 374 7.64 18.41 6.65
C GLY A 374 9.01 19.02 6.88
N VAL A 375 9.29 19.37 8.14
CA VAL A 375 10.61 19.79 8.61
C VAL A 375 10.98 18.94 9.81
N GLN A 376 12.14 18.35 9.77
CA GLN A 376 12.69 17.50 10.82
C GLN A 376 14.11 17.96 11.18
N ALA A 377 14.39 18.08 12.46
CA ALA A 377 15.72 18.33 12.99
C ALA A 377 16.20 17.15 13.85
N ASP A 378 17.49 16.91 13.82
CA ASP A 378 18.14 15.89 14.64
C ASP A 378 19.26 16.52 15.46
N LYS A 379 19.35 16.15 16.74
CA LYS A 379 20.43 16.57 17.64
C LYS A 379 21.03 15.39 18.37
N ILE A 380 22.33 15.23 18.30
CA ILE A 380 23.09 14.23 19.05
C ILE A 380 23.65 14.90 20.31
N LEU A 381 23.33 14.31 21.46
CA LEU A 381 23.80 14.78 22.78
C LEU A 381 24.42 13.62 23.57
N ARG A 382 25.31 13.93 24.47
CA ARG A 382 25.87 12.97 25.44
C ARG A 382 25.70 13.50 26.84
N SER A 383 25.07 12.73 27.72
CA SER A 383 24.82 13.10 29.10
C SER A 383 24.80 11.88 30.00
N GLY A 384 25.55 11.88 31.12
CA GLY A 384 25.51 10.81 32.10
C GLY A 384 25.86 9.40 31.56
N GLY A 385 26.70 9.32 30.54
CA GLY A 385 27.04 8.03 29.87
C GLY A 385 26.04 7.60 28.81
N TRP A 386 24.93 8.31 28.64
CA TRP A 386 23.96 8.09 27.56
C TRP A 386 24.31 8.88 26.29
N ALA A 387 24.14 8.24 25.16
CA ALA A 387 24.14 8.92 23.86
C ALA A 387 22.69 9.08 23.43
N HIS A 388 22.24 10.32 23.25
CA HIS A 388 20.90 10.69 22.83
C HIS A 388 20.91 11.14 21.38
N LYS A 389 19.98 10.65 20.58
CA LYS A 389 19.69 11.17 19.24
C LYS A 389 18.24 11.64 19.22
N ILE A 390 18.07 12.92 19.48
CA ILE A 390 16.76 13.54 19.56
C ILE A 390 16.32 13.95 18.15
N THR A 391 15.18 13.45 17.72
CA THR A 391 14.52 13.81 16.46
C THR A 391 13.22 14.53 16.77
N TYR A 392 13.01 15.70 16.21
CA TYR A 392 11.78 16.45 16.37
C TYR A 392 11.40 17.19 15.08
N GLY A 393 10.13 17.52 14.93
CA GLY A 393 9.72 18.17 13.70
C GLY A 393 8.23 18.49 13.62
N LEU A 394 7.89 19.02 12.45
CA LEU A 394 6.57 19.45 12.06
C LEU A 394 6.18 18.74 10.77
N ASP A 395 4.92 18.31 10.67
CA ASP A 395 4.33 17.84 9.42
C ASP A 395 3.04 18.64 9.13
N HIS A 396 2.83 18.96 7.88
CA HIS A 396 1.58 19.54 7.38
C HIS A 396 1.17 18.83 6.10
N VAL A 397 -0.08 18.34 6.06
CA VAL A 397 -0.68 17.67 4.90
C VAL A 397 -2.02 18.30 4.64
N ARG A 398 -2.28 18.68 3.40
CA ARG A 398 -3.56 19.17 2.92
C ARG A 398 -3.96 18.42 1.66
N SER A 399 -5.10 17.75 1.70
CA SER A 399 -5.71 17.05 0.56
C SER A 399 -7.02 17.70 0.18
N ASP A 400 -7.18 18.09 -1.08
CA ASP A 400 -8.45 18.49 -1.66
C ASP A 400 -9.04 17.26 -2.38
N ILE A 401 -10.24 16.84 -1.96
CA ILE A 401 -10.88 15.59 -2.36
C ILE A 401 -12.19 15.88 -3.08
N SER A 402 -12.40 15.22 -4.21
CA SER A 402 -13.62 15.34 -5.01
C SER A 402 -14.08 13.99 -5.54
N ASN A 403 -15.38 13.90 -5.85
CA ASN A 403 -15.96 12.77 -6.55
C ASN A 403 -17.04 13.24 -7.51
N LEU A 404 -17.28 12.50 -8.58
CA LEU A 404 -18.33 12.80 -9.53
C LEU A 404 -18.91 11.51 -10.11
N TYR A 405 -20.23 11.42 -10.11
CA TYR A 405 -20.99 10.32 -10.69
C TYR A 405 -21.85 10.88 -11.82
N THR A 406 -21.61 10.34 -13.03
CA THR A 406 -22.31 10.73 -14.27
C THR A 406 -22.77 9.50 -15.02
N GLY A 407 -23.37 9.69 -16.19
CA GLY A 407 -23.75 8.61 -17.09
C GLY A 407 -25.17 8.73 -17.63
N LEU A 408 -25.74 7.57 -17.99
CA LEU A 408 -27.06 7.44 -18.59
C LEU A 408 -27.95 6.52 -17.74
N ALA A 409 -29.25 6.79 -17.75
CA ALA A 409 -30.28 6.02 -17.05
C ALA A 409 -29.95 5.81 -15.55
N PRO A 410 -29.91 6.90 -14.72
CA PRO A 410 -29.72 6.79 -13.28
C PRO A 410 -30.82 5.93 -12.64
N LEU A 411 -30.53 5.40 -11.46
CA LEU A 411 -31.54 4.69 -10.66
C LEU A 411 -32.34 5.74 -9.86
N PRO A 412 -33.68 5.77 -10.02
CA PRO A 412 -34.47 6.68 -9.23
C PRO A 412 -34.24 6.49 -7.72
N PRO A 413 -34.17 7.57 -6.91
CA PRO A 413 -34.41 8.97 -7.26
C PRO A 413 -33.18 9.75 -7.74
N GLU A 414 -32.06 9.10 -8.08
CA GLU A 414 -30.83 9.76 -8.52
C GLU A 414 -31.01 10.53 -9.83
N VAL A 415 -30.32 11.67 -9.92
CA VAL A 415 -30.22 12.48 -11.14
C VAL A 415 -28.74 12.81 -11.38
N PHE A 416 -28.24 12.54 -12.57
CA PHE A 416 -26.86 12.86 -12.94
C PHE A 416 -26.73 14.28 -13.50
N PRO A 417 -25.57 14.95 -13.27
CA PRO A 417 -24.44 14.52 -12.43
C PRO A 417 -24.72 14.65 -10.94
N LEU A 418 -24.08 13.81 -10.11
CA LEU A 418 -24.18 13.91 -8.65
C LEU A 418 -22.84 13.60 -7.96
N LYS A 419 -22.70 14.02 -6.71
CA LYS A 419 -21.61 13.67 -5.80
C LYS A 419 -22.15 12.89 -4.61
N ARG A 420 -21.42 11.86 -4.19
CA ARG A 420 -21.78 11.03 -3.02
C ARG A 420 -21.44 11.68 -1.68
N PHE A 421 -20.47 12.57 -1.69
CA PHE A 421 -20.11 13.47 -0.60
C PHE A 421 -19.69 14.82 -1.22
N PRO A 422 -19.76 15.94 -0.49
CA PRO A 422 -19.38 17.26 -0.99
C PRO A 422 -17.88 17.34 -1.23
N ASP A 423 -17.41 18.28 -2.05
CA ASP A 423 -15.98 18.54 -2.16
C ASP A 423 -15.42 18.92 -0.81
N THR A 424 -14.33 18.32 -0.43
CA THR A 424 -13.83 18.35 0.93
C THR A 424 -12.33 18.60 0.94
N ARG A 425 -11.90 19.44 1.88
CA ARG A 425 -10.49 19.63 2.22
C ARG A 425 -10.20 18.92 3.53
N GLU A 426 -9.26 18.01 3.49
CA GLU A 426 -8.69 17.39 4.68
C GLU A 426 -7.35 18.03 4.99
N THR A 427 -7.16 18.51 6.22
CA THR A 427 -5.90 19.10 6.69
C THR A 427 -5.41 18.38 7.93
N THR A 428 -4.13 18.08 8.00
CA THR A 428 -3.50 17.55 9.21
C THR A 428 -2.21 18.32 9.48
N SER A 429 -2.08 18.85 10.69
CA SER A 429 -0.85 19.49 11.19
C SER A 429 -0.38 18.76 12.42
N ALA A 430 0.91 18.53 12.55
CA ALA A 430 1.43 17.74 13.64
C ALA A 430 2.80 18.21 14.13
N LEU A 431 3.03 17.99 15.43
CA LEU A 431 4.30 18.12 16.12
C LEU A 431 4.73 16.75 16.64
N TYR A 432 6.00 16.43 16.54
CA TYR A 432 6.51 15.18 17.09
C TYR A 432 7.92 15.34 17.66
N VAL A 433 8.23 14.48 18.61
CA VAL A 433 9.57 14.32 19.20
C VAL A 433 9.82 12.85 19.51
N GLN A 434 11.03 12.41 19.29
CA GLN A 434 11.55 11.10 19.66
C GLN A 434 12.97 11.25 20.16
N ASP A 435 13.34 10.51 21.21
CA ASP A 435 14.73 10.35 21.65
C ASP A 435 15.14 8.89 21.48
N GLU A 436 16.23 8.64 20.81
CA GLU A 436 16.92 7.36 20.78
C GLU A 436 18.12 7.45 21.73
N SER A 437 17.94 6.89 22.92
CA SER A 437 18.91 6.93 24.01
C SER A 437 19.63 5.60 24.13
N VAL A 438 20.96 5.60 24.00
CA VAL A 438 21.80 4.39 24.07
C VAL A 438 22.77 4.49 25.24
N HIS A 439 22.80 3.44 26.10
CA HIS A 439 23.76 3.28 27.20
C HIS A 439 24.16 1.81 27.32
N GLY A 440 25.42 1.51 27.07
CA GLY A 440 25.92 0.14 27.06
C GLY A 440 25.09 -0.75 26.12
N ASN A 441 24.47 -1.80 26.64
CA ASN A 441 23.67 -2.75 25.88
C ASN A 441 22.19 -2.32 25.72
N TRP A 442 21.77 -1.22 26.32
CA TRP A 442 20.40 -0.73 26.29
C TRP A 442 20.20 0.35 25.25
N SER A 443 19.09 0.27 24.53
CA SER A 443 18.55 1.36 23.71
C SER A 443 17.11 1.60 24.10
N LEU A 444 16.77 2.84 24.45
CA LEU A 444 15.42 3.30 24.78
C LEU A 444 14.97 4.30 23.73
N THR A 445 13.73 4.14 23.24
CA THR A 445 13.20 5.02 22.18
C THR A 445 11.81 5.52 22.57
N PRO A 446 11.68 6.46 23.54
CA PRO A 446 10.43 7.16 23.77
C PRO A 446 10.12 8.11 22.60
N GLY A 447 8.84 8.29 22.33
CA GLY A 447 8.37 9.21 21.30
C GLY A 447 6.95 9.66 21.56
N LEU A 448 6.63 10.86 21.11
CA LEU A 448 5.32 11.47 21.25
C LEU A 448 5.00 12.28 20.00
N ARG A 449 3.76 12.15 19.53
CA ARG A 449 3.23 12.94 18.43
C ARG A 449 1.86 13.49 18.79
N PHE A 450 1.64 14.75 18.50
CA PHE A 450 0.33 15.40 18.54
C PHE A 450 -0.09 15.78 17.12
N ASP A 451 -1.27 15.33 16.72
CA ASP A 451 -1.90 15.64 15.44
C ASP A 451 -3.18 16.44 15.69
N HIS A 452 -3.38 17.49 14.92
CA HIS A 452 -4.66 18.17 14.75
C HIS A 452 -5.10 17.96 13.31
N PHE A 453 -6.35 17.50 13.12
CA PHE A 453 -6.91 17.26 11.79
C PHE A 453 -8.26 17.97 11.65
N SER A 454 -8.56 18.41 10.43
CA SER A 454 -9.88 18.93 10.03
C SER A 454 -10.30 18.33 8.69
N LEU A 455 -11.60 18.24 8.52
CA LEU A 455 -12.30 17.85 7.32
C LEU A 455 -13.32 18.98 7.06
N ASP A 456 -13.04 19.83 6.08
CA ASP A 456 -13.80 21.03 5.80
C ASP A 456 -14.51 20.90 4.46
N VAL A 457 -15.82 21.05 4.44
CA VAL A 457 -16.61 21.08 3.21
C VAL A 457 -16.29 22.37 2.45
N THR A 458 -15.75 22.24 1.24
CA THR A 458 -15.36 23.39 0.40
C THR A 458 -16.41 23.75 -0.64
N SER A 459 -17.24 22.78 -1.07
CA SER A 459 -18.34 23.01 -2.00
C SER A 459 -19.45 21.97 -1.83
N GLN A 460 -20.69 22.43 -1.77
CA GLN A 460 -21.89 21.59 -1.78
C GLN A 460 -22.42 21.34 -3.21
N ALA A 461 -21.80 21.94 -4.24
CA ALA A 461 -22.27 21.84 -5.61
C ALA A 461 -22.30 20.39 -6.11
N GLY A 462 -23.47 19.96 -6.57
CA GLY A 462 -23.67 18.59 -7.05
C GLY A 462 -23.77 17.53 -5.96
N PHE A 463 -23.61 17.88 -4.68
CA PHE A 463 -23.81 16.93 -3.60
C PHE A 463 -25.30 16.54 -3.51
N TYR A 464 -25.54 15.25 -3.60
CA TYR A 464 -26.84 14.66 -3.40
C TYR A 464 -26.83 14.01 -2.02
N PRO A 465 -27.54 14.56 -1.08
CA PRO A 465 -28.99 14.56 -0.92
C PRO A 465 -29.66 15.89 -1.28
N PRO A 466 -31.03 15.92 -1.24
CA PRO A 466 -31.77 17.15 -1.25
C PRO A 466 -31.36 18.08 -0.11
N ALA A 467 -31.55 19.38 -0.25
CA ALA A 467 -31.10 20.47 0.63
C ALA A 467 -31.33 20.32 2.16
N LYS A 468 -32.01 19.27 2.60
CA LYS A 468 -32.30 18.98 4.02
C LYS A 468 -31.12 18.36 4.81
N GLN A 469 -30.08 17.91 4.15
CA GLN A 469 -28.91 17.30 4.80
C GLN A 469 -27.61 17.83 4.17
N PRO A 470 -27.19 19.05 4.47
CA PRO A 470 -25.95 19.59 3.96
C PRO A 470 -24.75 18.77 4.51
N GLY A 471 -23.70 18.68 3.73
CA GLY A 471 -22.45 18.09 4.20
C GLY A 471 -21.89 18.87 5.39
N GLN A 472 -21.30 18.17 6.33
CA GLN A 472 -20.80 18.69 7.60
C GLN A 472 -19.27 18.62 7.64
N SER A 473 -18.66 19.61 8.28
CA SER A 473 -17.25 19.62 8.61
C SER A 473 -17.00 18.89 9.93
N LEU A 474 -15.79 18.33 10.09
CA LEU A 474 -15.36 17.60 11.29
C LEU A 474 -13.93 18.02 11.64
N SER A 475 -13.62 18.18 12.91
CA SER A 475 -12.24 18.37 13.37
C SER A 475 -11.97 17.58 14.64
N GLY A 476 -10.69 17.36 14.91
CA GLY A 476 -10.27 16.65 16.11
C GLY A 476 -8.75 16.64 16.29
N SER A 477 -8.35 16.04 17.41
CA SER A 477 -6.93 15.89 17.73
C SER A 477 -6.63 14.50 18.26
N ALA A 478 -5.39 14.06 18.08
CA ALA A 478 -4.91 12.80 18.58
C ALA A 478 -3.51 12.93 19.17
N LEU A 479 -3.28 12.22 20.29
CA LEU A 479 -1.98 12.06 20.91
C LEU A 479 -1.53 10.62 20.74
N SER A 480 -0.35 10.41 20.16
CA SER A 480 0.21 9.09 19.84
C SER A 480 1.56 8.89 20.55
N PRO A 481 1.56 8.36 21.78
CA PRO A 481 2.80 7.98 22.48
C PRO A 481 3.34 6.65 21.96
N LYS A 482 4.67 6.49 22.03
CA LYS A 482 5.37 5.22 21.88
C LYS A 482 6.54 5.13 22.85
N ILE A 483 6.93 3.92 23.17
CA ILE A 483 8.20 3.61 23.82
C ILE A 483 8.70 2.27 23.30
N GLY A 484 9.95 2.27 22.86
CA GLY A 484 10.67 1.08 22.45
C GLY A 484 11.86 0.85 23.37
N VAL A 485 12.17 -0.41 23.62
CA VAL A 485 13.31 -0.87 24.40
C VAL A 485 14.00 -1.97 23.61
N LEU A 486 15.32 -1.85 23.43
CA LEU A 486 16.17 -2.90 22.89
C LEU A 486 17.28 -3.19 23.89
N TYR A 487 17.50 -4.47 24.19
CA TYR A 487 18.61 -4.95 25.00
C TYR A 487 19.47 -5.91 24.21
N ARG A 488 20.74 -5.59 24.00
CA ARG A 488 21.73 -6.46 23.37
C ARG A 488 22.30 -7.39 24.43
N ALA A 489 21.69 -8.60 24.55
CA ALA A 489 22.11 -9.58 25.54
C ALA A 489 23.52 -10.11 25.25
N THR A 490 23.85 -10.30 23.96
CA THR A 490 25.17 -10.65 23.44
C THR A 490 25.39 -9.94 22.10
N GLU A 491 26.54 -10.09 21.48
CA GLU A 491 26.77 -9.62 20.10
C GLU A 491 25.83 -10.27 19.08
N GLN A 492 25.34 -11.47 19.37
CA GLN A 492 24.49 -12.27 18.47
C GLN A 492 23.00 -12.19 18.81
N TRP A 493 22.62 -11.86 20.05
CA TRP A 493 21.25 -11.89 20.49
C TRP A 493 20.81 -10.57 21.09
N SER A 494 19.68 -10.10 20.63
CA SER A 494 18.97 -8.96 21.21
C SER A 494 17.50 -9.29 21.50
N VAL A 495 16.97 -8.64 22.55
CA VAL A 495 15.56 -8.69 22.94
C VAL A 495 14.99 -7.30 22.80
N PHE A 496 13.80 -7.18 22.25
CA PHE A 496 13.14 -5.88 22.12
C PHE A 496 11.71 -5.92 22.62
N GLY A 497 11.23 -4.77 23.04
CA GLY A 497 9.84 -4.56 23.38
C GLY A 497 9.36 -3.19 22.95
N GLN A 498 8.11 -3.08 22.56
CA GLN A 498 7.50 -1.82 22.15
C GLN A 498 6.07 -1.69 22.68
N TYR A 499 5.73 -0.49 23.13
CA TYR A 499 4.36 -0.01 23.21
C TYR A 499 4.18 1.13 22.23
N ALA A 500 3.11 1.11 21.44
CA ALA A 500 2.78 2.19 20.53
C ALA A 500 1.28 2.41 20.44
N ALA A 501 0.87 3.67 20.35
CA ALA A 501 -0.50 4.07 20.04
C ALA A 501 -0.62 4.48 18.57
N GLY A 502 -1.81 4.25 18.01
CA GLY A 502 -2.14 4.67 16.67
C GLY A 502 -3.56 5.21 16.58
N PHE A 503 -3.83 5.99 15.53
CA PHE A 503 -5.17 6.49 15.24
C PHE A 503 -5.41 6.58 13.74
N ARG A 504 -6.69 6.70 13.37
CA ARG A 504 -7.14 7.05 12.02
C ARG A 504 -8.30 8.03 12.12
N ALA A 505 -8.18 9.17 11.45
CA ALA A 505 -9.26 10.12 11.29
C ALA A 505 -10.33 9.57 10.34
N PRO A 506 -11.63 9.87 10.55
CA PRO A 506 -12.67 9.59 9.57
C PRO A 506 -12.38 10.30 8.25
N ASP A 507 -12.76 9.71 7.12
CA ASP A 507 -12.63 10.32 5.79
C ASP A 507 -13.93 10.98 5.31
N ALA A 508 -13.83 11.79 4.24
CA ALA A 508 -14.94 12.57 3.69
C ALA A 508 -16.17 11.72 3.35
N GLY A 509 -15.96 10.53 2.76
CA GLY A 509 -17.02 9.62 2.39
C GLY A 509 -17.71 8.99 3.60
N GLN A 510 -16.98 8.76 4.69
CA GLN A 510 -17.52 8.19 5.93
C GLN A 510 -18.37 9.22 6.70
N VAL A 511 -17.93 10.47 6.73
CA VAL A 511 -18.64 11.56 7.41
C VAL A 511 -19.88 11.99 6.64
N ASN A 512 -19.76 12.17 5.33
CA ASN A 512 -20.76 12.84 4.50
C ASN A 512 -21.42 11.94 3.43
N GLY A 513 -21.07 10.65 3.37
CA GLY A 513 -21.59 9.76 2.34
C GLY A 513 -23.10 9.63 2.34
N TYR A 514 -23.74 9.90 1.18
CA TYR A 514 -25.17 9.75 0.99
C TYR A 514 -25.49 8.84 -0.21
N TYR A 515 -26.52 8.02 -0.04
CA TYR A 515 -27.08 7.18 -1.10
C TYR A 515 -28.54 6.89 -0.86
N GLU A 516 -29.32 6.89 -1.93
CA GLU A 516 -30.71 6.47 -1.91
C GLU A 516 -31.01 5.57 -3.10
N ASN A 517 -31.74 4.50 -2.86
CA ASN A 517 -32.24 3.59 -3.89
C ASN A 517 -33.66 3.17 -3.55
N ALA A 518 -34.61 3.77 -4.25
CA ALA A 518 -36.04 3.50 -4.04
C ALA A 518 -36.44 2.05 -4.39
N ALA A 519 -35.76 1.42 -5.35
CA ALA A 519 -36.05 0.04 -5.75
C ALA A 519 -35.64 -0.98 -4.67
N GLU A 520 -34.55 -0.72 -3.97
CA GLU A 520 -34.07 -1.54 -2.86
C GLU A 520 -34.62 -1.14 -1.50
N GLN A 521 -35.35 -0.03 -1.44
CA GLN A 521 -35.83 0.60 -0.20
C GLN A 521 -34.68 0.85 0.80
N VAL A 522 -33.58 1.45 0.31
CA VAL A 522 -32.34 1.67 1.05
C VAL A 522 -31.96 3.15 1.00
N ILE A 523 -31.63 3.71 2.18
CA ILE A 523 -31.05 5.05 2.32
C ILE A 523 -29.79 4.94 3.19
N ILE A 524 -28.68 5.55 2.76
CA ILE A 524 -27.48 5.76 3.58
C ILE A 524 -27.39 7.24 3.91
N ILE A 525 -27.23 7.57 5.18
CA ILE A 525 -27.19 8.95 5.66
C ILE A 525 -25.82 9.32 6.23
N PRO A 526 -25.41 10.61 6.16
CA PRO A 526 -24.19 11.14 6.77
C PRO A 526 -24.12 10.91 8.29
N ASN A 527 -22.89 10.88 8.84
CA ASN A 527 -22.65 10.89 10.28
C ASN A 527 -21.51 11.86 10.64
N PRO A 528 -21.83 13.10 11.03
CA PRO A 528 -20.83 14.08 11.44
C PRO A 528 -20.27 13.83 12.85
N ASP A 529 -20.85 12.91 13.64
CA ASP A 529 -20.43 12.60 15.01
C ASP A 529 -19.36 11.49 15.08
N LEU A 530 -18.78 11.12 13.94
CA LEU A 530 -17.74 10.11 13.89
C LEU A 530 -16.50 10.54 14.67
N ARG A 531 -15.95 9.59 15.42
CA ARG A 531 -14.73 9.75 16.22
C ARG A 531 -13.57 9.02 15.56
N PRO A 532 -12.32 9.49 15.76
CA PRO A 532 -11.16 8.76 15.28
C PRO A 532 -11.11 7.33 15.81
N GLU A 533 -10.76 6.40 14.95
CA GLU A 533 -10.36 5.06 15.36
C GLU A 533 -9.05 5.14 16.15
N LYS A 534 -8.88 4.29 17.16
CA LYS A 534 -7.68 4.25 18.01
C LYS A 534 -7.15 2.83 18.17
N SER A 535 -5.84 2.69 18.22
CA SER A 535 -5.15 1.45 18.55
C SER A 535 -4.12 1.65 19.66
N ARG A 536 -3.86 0.57 20.43
CA ARG A 536 -2.78 0.45 21.41
C ARG A 536 -2.19 -0.93 21.24
N GLY A 537 -0.92 -0.99 20.87
CA GLY A 537 -0.20 -2.24 20.62
C GLY A 537 0.95 -2.42 21.59
N VAL A 538 1.16 -3.67 22.03
CA VAL A 538 2.35 -4.12 22.73
C VAL A 538 2.98 -5.25 21.92
N GLU A 539 4.29 -5.23 21.83
CA GLU A 539 5.08 -6.24 21.13
C GLU A 539 6.31 -6.57 21.95
N LEU A 540 6.68 -7.87 21.99
CA LEU A 540 7.92 -8.37 22.56
C LEU A 540 8.55 -9.31 21.53
N GLY A 541 9.85 -9.19 21.33
CA GLY A 541 10.54 -10.04 20.36
C GLY A 541 12.00 -10.29 20.70
N VAL A 542 12.57 -11.23 19.97
CA VAL A 542 13.98 -11.61 20.04
C VAL A 542 14.57 -11.67 18.64
N ARG A 543 15.81 -11.22 18.48
CA ARG A 543 16.61 -11.32 17.26
C ARG A 543 17.88 -12.11 17.54
N GLY A 544 18.17 -13.04 16.63
CA GLY A 544 19.41 -13.78 16.61
C GLY A 544 20.17 -13.54 15.29
N ARG A 545 21.45 -13.22 15.39
CA ARG A 545 22.36 -13.04 14.25
C ARG A 545 23.60 -13.90 14.49
N LEU A 546 23.44 -15.19 14.22
CA LEU A 546 24.51 -16.18 14.32
C LEU A 546 25.20 -16.33 12.95
N ASP A 547 26.35 -16.97 12.90
CA ASP A 547 27.12 -17.13 11.66
C ASP A 547 26.29 -17.67 10.49
N ARG A 548 25.41 -18.61 10.76
CA ARG A 548 24.58 -19.29 9.75
C ARG A 548 23.09 -19.09 9.91
N LEU A 549 22.62 -18.58 11.05
CA LEU A 549 21.20 -18.40 11.33
C LEU A 549 20.87 -16.94 11.63
N SER A 550 20.02 -16.35 10.81
CA SER A 550 19.32 -15.10 11.11
C SER A 550 17.90 -15.43 11.54
N LEU A 551 17.47 -14.93 12.70
CA LEU A 551 16.17 -15.24 13.28
C LEU A 551 15.53 -13.98 13.88
N ASP A 552 14.26 -13.75 13.61
CA ASP A 552 13.41 -12.78 14.28
C ASP A 552 12.13 -13.48 14.73
N ALA A 553 11.82 -13.42 16.02
CA ALA A 553 10.57 -13.92 16.56
C ALA A 553 9.90 -12.85 17.42
N ALA A 554 8.58 -12.71 17.32
CA ALA A 554 7.83 -11.73 18.08
C ALA A 554 6.44 -12.24 18.46
N VAL A 555 5.95 -11.81 19.61
CA VAL A 555 4.56 -11.92 20.05
C VAL A 555 3.98 -10.53 20.17
N PHE A 556 2.72 -10.36 19.76
CA PHE A 556 2.07 -9.07 19.78
C PHE A 556 0.62 -9.14 20.28
N GLY A 557 0.17 -8.03 20.82
CA GLY A 557 -1.23 -7.84 21.23
C GLY A 557 -1.67 -6.40 21.02
N SER A 558 -2.75 -6.20 20.27
CA SER A 558 -3.30 -4.89 19.96
C SER A 558 -4.76 -4.79 20.35
N HIS A 559 -5.13 -3.65 20.96
CA HIS A 559 -6.49 -3.28 21.29
C HIS A 559 -6.93 -2.13 20.39
N TYR A 560 -8.12 -2.27 19.84
CA TYR A 560 -8.73 -1.28 18.96
C TYR A 560 -10.02 -0.78 19.57
N SER A 561 -10.31 0.51 19.42
CA SER A 561 -11.54 1.16 19.87
C SER A 561 -12.05 2.15 18.86
N ASN A 562 -13.35 2.40 18.89
CA ASN A 562 -14.04 3.29 17.96
C ASN A 562 -13.85 2.90 16.49
N LEU A 563 -13.69 1.60 16.18
CA LEU A 563 -13.57 1.17 14.79
C LEU A 563 -14.79 1.64 14.00
N ILE A 564 -14.53 2.26 12.86
CA ILE A 564 -15.57 2.76 11.97
C ILE A 564 -16.05 1.60 11.11
N MET A 565 -17.37 1.35 11.16
CA MET A 565 -18.07 0.39 10.32
C MET A 565 -18.97 1.14 9.35
N ASP A 566 -18.74 0.86 8.08
CA ASP A 566 -19.55 1.44 7.02
C ASP A 566 -20.88 0.67 6.89
N THR A 567 -21.94 1.41 6.57
CA THR A 567 -23.25 0.83 6.16
C THR A 567 -23.87 -0.08 7.24
N VAL A 568 -24.00 0.38 8.46
CA VAL A 568 -24.70 -0.31 9.54
C VAL A 568 -26.19 0.05 9.51
N LEU A 569 -27.07 -0.96 9.52
CA LEU A 569 -28.52 -0.74 9.59
C LEU A 569 -28.87 -0.13 10.96
N ILE A 570 -29.45 1.06 10.98
CA ILE A 570 -29.84 1.77 12.19
C ILE A 570 -31.36 1.75 12.43
N ARG A 571 -32.16 1.67 11.37
CA ARG A 571 -33.63 1.56 11.44
C ARG A 571 -34.24 1.18 10.09
N GLY A 572 -35.52 0.85 10.12
CA GLY A 572 -36.34 0.58 8.93
C GLY A 572 -36.46 -0.89 8.59
N THR A 573 -37.61 -1.30 8.08
CA THR A 573 -37.97 -2.68 7.74
C THR A 573 -37.72 -3.04 6.28
N GLY A 574 -37.47 -2.04 5.43
CA GLY A 574 -37.24 -2.24 4.00
C GLY A 574 -38.50 -2.24 3.16
N THR A 575 -39.53 -1.51 3.59
CA THR A 575 -40.73 -1.22 2.83
C THR A 575 -40.70 0.20 2.28
N ALA A 576 -41.57 0.51 1.31
CA ALA A 576 -41.66 1.87 0.76
C ALA A 576 -42.06 2.90 1.81
N ALA A 577 -42.86 2.49 2.81
CA ALA A 577 -43.27 3.36 3.92
C ALA A 577 -42.22 3.47 5.02
N ASP A 578 -41.32 2.47 5.14
CA ASP A 578 -40.28 2.37 6.15
C ASP A 578 -38.97 1.80 5.52
N PRO A 579 -38.25 2.61 4.72
CA PRO A 579 -37.01 2.15 4.07
C PRO A 579 -35.91 1.84 5.09
N ARG A 580 -35.04 0.92 4.75
CA ARG A 580 -33.86 0.60 5.57
C ARG A 580 -32.88 1.77 5.55
N ILE A 581 -32.60 2.32 6.72
CA ILE A 581 -31.66 3.42 6.88
C ILE A 581 -30.37 2.90 7.44
N PHE A 582 -29.30 3.13 6.70
CA PHE A 582 -27.94 2.77 7.07
C PHE A 582 -27.12 4.01 7.39
N GLN A 583 -26.13 3.85 8.24
CA GLN A 583 -25.19 4.91 8.59
C GLN A 583 -23.82 4.32 8.87
N THR A 584 -22.76 5.07 8.59
CA THR A 584 -21.40 4.77 9.06
C THR A 584 -21.29 5.16 10.53
N ILE A 585 -20.88 4.24 11.41
CA ILE A 585 -20.83 4.49 12.86
C ILE A 585 -19.57 3.93 13.51
N ASN A 586 -19.22 4.48 14.68
CA ASN A 586 -18.18 3.89 15.54
C ASN A 586 -18.81 2.81 16.42
N THR A 587 -18.54 1.55 16.17
CA THR A 587 -19.22 0.47 16.88
C THR A 587 -18.31 -0.43 17.69
N GLU A 588 -17.04 -0.61 17.30
CA GLU A 588 -16.35 -1.80 17.70
C GLU A 588 -15.14 -1.57 18.59
N ARG A 589 -15.01 -2.49 19.55
CA ARG A 589 -13.77 -2.78 20.26
C ARG A 589 -13.27 -4.12 19.76
N ALA A 590 -12.02 -4.16 19.32
CA ALA A 590 -11.40 -5.37 18.84
C ALA A 590 -10.10 -5.65 19.61
N ARG A 591 -9.75 -6.92 19.70
CA ARG A 591 -8.44 -7.36 20.17
C ARG A 591 -7.86 -8.32 19.15
N ILE A 592 -6.62 -8.08 18.75
CA ILE A 592 -5.86 -8.98 17.89
C ILE A 592 -4.56 -9.34 18.59
N THR A 593 -4.26 -10.63 18.68
CA THR A 593 -3.03 -11.16 19.26
C THR A 593 -2.41 -12.15 18.29
N GLY A 594 -1.10 -12.30 18.31
CA GLY A 594 -0.44 -13.23 17.42
C GLY A 594 1.03 -13.43 17.71
N PHE A 595 1.58 -14.32 16.89
CA PHE A 595 2.97 -14.71 16.87
C PHE A 595 3.53 -14.60 15.43
N GLU A 596 4.77 -14.20 15.34
CA GLU A 596 5.51 -14.06 14.08
C GLU A 596 6.90 -14.65 14.25
N LEU A 597 7.33 -15.40 13.26
CA LEU A 597 8.67 -15.97 13.16
C LEU A 597 9.16 -15.77 11.74
N LYS A 598 10.37 -15.28 11.55
CA LYS A 598 11.05 -15.26 10.26
C LYS A 598 12.54 -15.48 10.44
N GLY A 599 13.17 -15.97 9.40
CA GLY A 599 14.60 -16.14 9.42
C GLY A 599 15.12 -16.77 8.14
N GLN A 600 16.42 -17.02 8.15
CA GLN A 600 17.08 -17.80 7.12
C GLN A 600 18.23 -18.59 7.73
N TYR A 601 18.45 -19.79 7.21
CA TYR A 601 19.62 -20.60 7.52
C TYR A 601 20.55 -20.67 6.30
N ASP A 602 21.80 -20.29 6.50
CA ASP A 602 22.85 -20.36 5.49
C ASP A 602 23.67 -21.65 5.65
N TRP A 603 23.47 -22.60 4.77
CA TRP A 603 24.19 -23.86 4.74
C TRP A 603 25.67 -23.68 4.33
N GLY A 604 26.03 -22.47 3.86
CA GLY A 604 27.33 -22.18 3.31
C GLY A 604 27.48 -22.64 1.87
N ARG A 605 28.71 -22.97 1.49
CA ARG A 605 28.98 -23.47 0.14
C ARG A 605 28.72 -24.98 0.05
N VAL A 606 27.84 -25.36 -0.85
CA VAL A 606 27.46 -26.73 -1.18
C VAL A 606 27.68 -26.93 -2.68
N ALA A 607 28.49 -27.89 -3.12
CA ALA A 607 28.74 -28.19 -4.53
C ALA A 607 29.09 -26.95 -5.40
N GLY A 608 29.88 -26.01 -4.85
CA GLY A 608 30.36 -24.83 -5.57
C GLY A 608 29.42 -23.58 -5.51
N GLY A 609 28.19 -23.73 -5.06
CA GLY A 609 27.23 -22.63 -4.87
C GLY A 609 26.90 -22.37 -3.40
N ARG A 610 26.25 -21.26 -3.09
CA ARG A 610 25.73 -20.93 -1.76
C ARG A 610 24.29 -21.41 -1.64
N LEU A 611 24.00 -22.17 -0.58
CA LEU A 611 22.67 -22.68 -0.28
C LEU A 611 22.09 -21.94 0.93
N VAL A 612 20.89 -21.38 0.78
CA VAL A 612 20.17 -20.65 1.84
C VAL A 612 18.71 -21.12 1.90
N THR A 613 18.19 -21.25 3.11
CA THR A 613 16.79 -21.62 3.37
C THR A 613 16.12 -20.49 4.15
N PRO A 614 15.41 -19.54 3.47
CA PRO A 614 14.55 -18.58 4.14
C PRO A 614 13.25 -19.25 4.61
N PHE A 615 12.72 -18.79 5.75
CA PHE A 615 11.46 -19.26 6.29
C PHE A 615 10.69 -18.13 7.02
N SER A 616 9.38 -18.23 7.01
CA SER A 616 8.52 -17.37 7.83
C SER A 616 7.27 -18.11 8.27
N TYR A 617 6.77 -17.77 9.46
CA TYR A 617 5.52 -18.27 10.01
C TYR A 617 4.78 -17.14 10.73
N GLY A 618 3.48 -17.02 10.48
CA GLY A 618 2.62 -16.07 11.13
C GLY A 618 1.29 -16.71 11.54
N LYS A 619 0.84 -16.40 12.76
CA LYS A 619 -0.49 -16.76 13.24
C LYS A 619 -1.05 -15.63 14.08
N ALA A 620 -2.25 -15.18 13.74
CA ALA A 620 -2.98 -14.17 14.49
C ALA A 620 -4.39 -14.67 14.83
N ARG A 621 -4.98 -14.11 15.88
CA ARG A 621 -6.38 -14.30 16.27
C ARG A 621 -6.98 -12.94 16.61
N GLY A 622 -8.12 -12.63 16.00
CA GLY A 622 -8.88 -11.42 16.24
C GLY A 622 -10.25 -11.72 16.82
N VAL A 623 -10.66 -10.95 17.83
CA VAL A 623 -11.97 -11.07 18.47
C VAL A 623 -12.62 -9.68 18.57
N ASN A 624 -13.83 -9.57 18.09
CA ASN A 624 -14.72 -8.45 18.38
C ASN A 624 -15.16 -8.53 19.85
N ARG A 625 -14.77 -7.53 20.65
CA ARG A 625 -15.00 -7.56 22.11
C ARG A 625 -16.45 -7.26 22.51
N ALA A 626 -17.25 -6.72 21.60
CA ALA A 626 -18.66 -6.47 21.85
C ALA A 626 -19.53 -7.73 21.63
N THR A 627 -19.18 -8.53 20.60
CA THR A 627 -19.97 -9.69 20.19
C THR A 627 -19.34 -11.04 20.56
N GLY A 628 -18.06 -11.06 20.96
CA GLY A 628 -17.27 -12.28 21.17
C GLY A 628 -16.92 -13.04 19.88
N LYS A 629 -17.34 -12.56 18.71
CA LYS A 629 -17.13 -13.23 17.42
C LYS A 629 -15.73 -12.99 16.85
N PRO A 630 -15.20 -13.93 16.07
CA PRO A 630 -13.95 -13.73 15.32
C PRO A 630 -14.05 -12.55 14.35
N ILE A 631 -12.89 -11.94 14.05
CA ILE A 631 -12.77 -10.87 13.08
C ILE A 631 -12.39 -11.47 11.72
N ASN A 632 -13.27 -11.34 10.74
CA ASN A 632 -13.09 -11.92 9.40
C ASN A 632 -11.86 -11.43 8.63
N SER A 633 -11.33 -10.25 8.94
CA SER A 633 -10.15 -9.71 8.27
C SER A 633 -8.83 -10.31 8.78
N VAL A 634 -8.84 -11.07 9.87
CA VAL A 634 -7.66 -11.79 10.35
C VAL A 634 -7.45 -13.03 9.50
N ASP A 635 -6.31 -13.14 8.86
CA ASP A 635 -5.97 -14.29 8.03
C ASP A 635 -5.60 -15.51 8.88
N PRO A 636 -5.81 -16.75 8.37
CA PRO A 636 -5.37 -17.97 9.04
C PRO A 636 -3.84 -18.05 9.08
N ALA A 637 -3.31 -19.02 9.83
CA ALA A 637 -1.86 -19.22 9.92
C ALA A 637 -1.23 -19.42 8.55
N GLN A 638 -0.07 -18.79 8.36
CA GLN A 638 0.70 -18.78 7.13
C GLN A 638 2.11 -19.31 7.39
N LEU A 639 2.60 -20.19 6.53
CA LEU A 639 3.97 -20.70 6.51
C LEU A 639 4.54 -20.45 5.12
N ALA A 640 5.73 -19.86 5.06
CA ALA A 640 6.54 -19.83 3.85
C ALA A 640 7.90 -20.48 4.12
N LEU A 641 8.36 -21.31 3.22
CA LEU A 641 9.65 -21.98 3.26
C LEU A 641 10.27 -21.91 1.88
N GLY A 642 11.50 -21.42 1.78
CA GLY A 642 12.25 -21.35 0.54
C GLY A 642 13.54 -22.14 0.57
N VAL A 643 14.02 -22.51 -0.61
CA VAL A 643 15.39 -22.99 -0.84
C VAL A 643 15.97 -22.17 -1.98
N GLN A 644 17.09 -21.52 -1.74
CA GLN A 644 17.80 -20.71 -2.71
C GLN A 644 19.22 -21.23 -2.84
N TYR A 645 19.63 -21.51 -4.08
CA TYR A 645 20.97 -21.97 -4.41
C TYR A 645 21.56 -21.08 -5.48
N ASP A 646 22.66 -20.39 -5.17
CA ASP A 646 23.31 -19.44 -6.06
C ASP A 646 24.76 -19.85 -6.34
N THR A 647 25.10 -19.93 -7.62
CA THR A 647 26.47 -20.09 -8.12
C THR A 647 26.94 -18.75 -8.73
N ALA A 648 28.17 -18.72 -9.23
CA ALA A 648 28.69 -17.55 -9.97
C ALA A 648 27.96 -17.32 -11.31
N ALA A 649 27.34 -18.35 -11.90
CA ALA A 649 26.76 -18.30 -13.24
C ALA A 649 25.24 -18.44 -13.28
N TRP A 650 24.65 -19.12 -12.31
CA TRP A 650 23.20 -19.37 -12.27
C TRP A 650 22.69 -19.50 -10.83
N GLY A 651 21.41 -19.30 -10.63
CA GLY A 651 20.71 -19.50 -9.38
C GLY A 651 19.42 -20.29 -9.56
N LEU A 652 19.02 -20.98 -8.49
CA LEU A 652 17.76 -21.71 -8.39
C LEU A 652 17.05 -21.29 -7.10
N ARG A 653 15.76 -21.03 -7.19
CA ARG A 653 14.90 -20.76 -6.04
C ARG A 653 13.65 -21.63 -6.11
N LEU A 654 13.30 -22.24 -4.98
CA LEU A 654 12.04 -22.96 -4.76
C LEU A 654 11.36 -22.40 -3.52
N ASP A 655 10.12 -21.96 -3.63
CA ASP A 655 9.32 -21.48 -2.51
C ASP A 655 8.06 -22.32 -2.35
N MET A 656 7.79 -22.71 -1.11
CA MET A 656 6.56 -23.37 -0.69
C MET A 656 5.79 -22.44 0.24
N ARG A 657 4.49 -22.30 0.01
CA ARG A 657 3.59 -21.54 0.87
C ARG A 657 2.43 -22.40 1.30
N HIS A 658 2.10 -22.31 2.57
CA HIS A 658 0.94 -23.00 3.13
C HIS A 658 0.08 -22.01 3.92
N HIS A 659 -1.19 -21.95 3.59
CA HIS A 659 -2.20 -21.22 4.35
C HIS A 659 -3.13 -22.23 5.00
N ALA A 660 -3.28 -22.16 6.32
CA ALA A 660 -4.24 -23.00 7.02
C ALA A 660 -5.68 -22.67 6.59
N ALA A 661 -6.56 -23.63 6.71
CA ALA A 661 -7.98 -23.38 6.47
C ALA A 661 -8.53 -22.40 7.52
N LYS A 662 -9.32 -21.42 7.06
CA LYS A 662 -10.03 -20.53 7.96
C LYS A 662 -11.28 -21.23 8.46
N THR A 663 -11.43 -21.32 9.78
CA THR A 663 -12.59 -21.94 10.41
C THR A 663 -13.52 -20.88 11.01
N ALA A 664 -14.76 -21.26 11.35
CA ALA A 664 -15.72 -20.36 12.02
C ALA A 664 -15.25 -19.90 13.42
N LYS A 665 -14.17 -20.49 13.94
CA LYS A 665 -13.56 -20.14 15.25
C LYS A 665 -12.37 -19.18 15.10
N ASP A 666 -11.91 -18.93 13.90
CA ASP A 666 -10.81 -18.04 13.56
C ASP A 666 -11.37 -16.64 13.11
#